data_ce6999e37149b6a133f40cdf4b678460
#
_entry.id   ce6999e37149b6a133f40cdf4b678460
#
_cell.length_a   1.000
_cell.length_b   1.000
_cell.length_c   1.000
_cell.angle_alpha   90.00
_cell.angle_beta   90.00
_cell.angle_gamma   90.00
#
_symmetry.space_group_name_H-M   'P 1'
#
loop_
_entity.id
_entity.type
_entity.pdbx_description
1 polymer ?
#
loop_
_entity_poly.entity_id
_entity_poly.type
_entity_poly.pdbx_seq_one_letter_code
_entity_poly.pdbx_strand_id
1 'polypeptide(L)'
;MAKDISGREENSYFSGQNIILYAAAIKQIKKGSNHLRPLFEAFTNAWESFLPEAKNKKITITISVFNEELETGVPPKYRFNKITVEDNGVGFNQKNYERFERLNDDTKGNSNKGTGRIQYIHYFKNTAFDSFYKENEKFYERTFSLSGSSEFLRNNAILFYKTTIKSSEQKTGSIIVFTEPLNENTQHFYENITVESLKKEFLRNYMLLFCNSKESMPKIEIKQEVNNIIIDSTTITSSDIPDSDKSFNIQIPYKEKKDGVIRQISQKEDITVQTFKIEADQLTTNQLVLSAKGESAESNIKLDCLTDKDVIDEKRYMFILKAKYFDQIISNDRGKIELLSEEDVKKKEESFFDEPFLLLEDIQNETNTKIISEFPEIKAKQNEMIQNIQELQRMFLLNPDAIKVFKFTSADDDKSILTKVYKYDVEVIAKRDAMLKKQIEALQKLDTSDSDYDEKLSNQVDDLVKFIPQQNRTALTQYVARRQLVLKQFDLILKRRLDCQTEGSRNKDEKLLHNLIFKQHSTDTNNSSLWLLNEEFIYFSGISESRLCDVEINGEKVFRQEITEKELEYLHEFGEERENLRPDILLFPSEGKALIIEFKAPDVNPSKYVTQIQNYASLLLNYCEPNFPLKSFYGYLVGENIEPKDIRHHNPHFINSPNFDYLYLPSQPVVNDSDGPDGEIYMEVLKYSTLLKRAELRNKIYKEKLGVEAL
;
A
#
# COMPACT_ATOMS: atom_id res chain seq x y z
N MET A 1 62.97 30.41 11.93
CA MET A 1 63.76 30.44 10.68
C MET A 1 63.34 29.26 9.85
N ALA A 2 62.32 29.47 9.21
CA ALA A 2 62.08 28.67 8.06
C ALA A 2 62.63 29.43 6.91
N LYS A 3 63.93 29.46 6.84
CA LYS A 3 64.55 29.71 5.60
C LYS A 3 64.41 28.46 4.85
N ASP A 4 63.57 28.62 3.92
CA ASP A 4 63.90 28.20 2.66
C ASP A 4 63.92 26.74 2.50
N ILE A 5 62.93 26.34 2.58
CA ILE A 5 62.48 25.54 1.50
C ILE A 5 62.22 26.56 0.39
N SER A 6 63.28 27.40 0.31
CA SER A 6 63.84 28.12 -0.77
C SER A 6 62.94 28.81 -1.70
N GLY A 7 62.89 30.03 -1.56
CA GLY A 7 62.36 30.93 -2.57
C GLY A 7 60.84 30.87 -2.74
N ARG A 8 60.14 30.26 -1.78
CA ARG A 8 58.69 30.12 -1.82
C ARG A 8 57.97 30.95 -0.73
N GLU A 9 58.70 31.87 -0.08
CA GLU A 9 58.17 32.76 0.93
C GLU A 9 57.10 33.71 0.42
N GLU A 10 57.00 33.90 -0.90
CA GLU A 10 56.03 34.81 -1.51
C GLU A 10 54.88 34.10 -2.28
N ASN A 11 54.96 32.80 -2.45
CA ASN A 11 53.89 32.06 -3.19
C ASN A 11 53.19 31.02 -2.31
N SER A 12 52.16 31.45 -1.59
CA SER A 12 51.18 30.51 -1.07
C SER A 12 50.49 29.83 -2.24
N TYR A 13 50.51 28.50 -2.28
CA TYR A 13 49.86 27.72 -3.33
C TYR A 13 48.93 26.67 -2.72
N PHE A 14 47.83 26.40 -3.38
CA PHE A 14 46.96 25.33 -3.02
C PHE A 14 47.64 23.98 -3.27
N SER A 15 47.77 23.13 -2.26
CA SER A 15 48.30 21.77 -2.37
C SER A 15 47.18 20.74 -2.33
N GLY A 16 47.42 19.56 -2.84
CA GLY A 16 46.40 18.48 -2.92
C GLY A 16 45.50 18.56 -4.11
N GLN A 17 45.82 19.37 -5.11
CA GLN A 17 45.06 19.47 -6.36
C GLN A 17 45.28 18.21 -7.23
N ASN A 18 44.12 17.62 -7.69
CA ASN A 18 44.05 16.68 -8.81
C ASN A 18 44.79 15.34 -8.70
N ILE A 19 44.80 14.69 -7.52
CA ILE A 19 45.21 13.28 -7.45
C ILE A 19 43.96 12.41 -7.32
N ILE A 20 43.39 12.00 -8.43
CA ILE A 20 42.34 10.98 -8.49
C ILE A 20 43.03 9.61 -8.47
N LEU A 21 42.74 8.79 -7.46
CA LEU A 21 43.14 7.38 -7.44
C LEU A 21 42.07 6.56 -8.17
N TYR A 22 42.25 6.29 -9.44
CA TYR A 22 41.25 5.60 -10.29
C TYR A 22 40.86 4.22 -9.74
N ALA A 23 41.80 3.47 -9.17
CA ALA A 23 41.48 2.18 -8.53
C ALA A 23 40.47 2.31 -7.38
N ALA A 24 40.55 3.39 -6.61
CA ALA A 24 39.60 3.67 -5.54
C ALA A 24 38.26 4.19 -6.11
N ALA A 25 38.30 5.08 -7.09
CA ALA A 25 37.12 5.62 -7.74
C ALA A 25 36.28 4.53 -8.42
N ILE A 26 36.90 3.58 -9.10
CA ILE A 26 36.22 2.42 -9.74
C ILE A 26 35.50 1.56 -8.66
N LYS A 27 36.10 1.37 -7.48
CA LYS A 27 35.48 0.62 -6.37
C LYS A 27 34.32 1.36 -5.73
N GLN A 28 34.37 2.68 -5.64
CA GLN A 28 33.31 3.52 -5.04
C GLN A 28 32.08 3.65 -5.94
N ILE A 29 32.29 3.73 -7.26
CA ILE A 29 31.19 3.82 -8.22
C ILE A 29 30.65 2.41 -8.46
N LYS A 30 29.45 2.14 -7.94
CA LYS A 30 28.84 0.80 -8.02
C LYS A 30 28.55 0.40 -9.46
N LYS A 31 28.83 -0.86 -9.78
CA LYS A 31 28.38 -1.50 -11.01
C LYS A 31 26.85 -1.47 -11.08
N GLY A 32 26.28 -1.06 -12.19
CA GLY A 32 24.84 -1.18 -12.43
C GLY A 32 24.40 -2.66 -12.49
N SER A 33 23.15 -2.95 -12.18
CA SER A 33 22.61 -4.32 -12.28
C SER A 33 22.23 -4.73 -13.70
N ASN A 34 22.00 -3.77 -14.59
CA ASN A 34 21.57 -4.00 -15.97
C ASN A 34 22.78 -4.09 -16.91
N HIS A 35 22.88 -5.18 -17.68
CA HIS A 35 23.95 -5.38 -18.67
C HIS A 35 23.98 -4.31 -19.77
N LEU A 36 22.86 -3.63 -20.05
CA LEU A 36 22.76 -2.54 -21.01
C LEU A 36 23.32 -1.20 -20.49
N ARG A 37 23.74 -1.10 -19.23
CA ARG A 37 24.21 0.17 -18.64
C ARG A 37 25.32 0.86 -19.43
N PRO A 38 26.38 0.15 -19.90
CA PRO A 38 27.40 0.78 -20.77
C PRO A 38 26.81 1.35 -22.05
N LEU A 39 25.89 0.63 -22.64
CA LEU A 39 25.25 1.01 -23.89
C LEU A 39 24.36 2.24 -23.71
N PHE A 40 23.62 2.30 -22.62
CA PHE A 40 22.83 3.48 -22.27
C PHE A 40 23.72 4.71 -22.02
N GLU A 41 24.81 4.59 -21.32
CA GLU A 41 25.76 5.69 -21.11
C GLU A 41 26.38 6.17 -22.46
N ALA A 42 26.74 5.25 -23.34
CA ALA A 42 27.23 5.60 -24.66
C ALA A 42 26.19 6.31 -25.52
N PHE A 43 24.95 5.83 -25.47
CA PHE A 43 23.83 6.44 -26.17
C PHE A 43 23.53 7.86 -25.61
N THR A 44 23.53 8.04 -24.31
CA THR A 44 23.32 9.37 -23.68
C THR A 44 24.41 10.35 -24.15
N ASN A 45 25.68 9.91 -24.14
CA ASN A 45 26.78 10.74 -24.63
C ASN A 45 26.63 11.08 -26.12
N ALA A 46 26.19 10.13 -26.95
CA ALA A 46 25.91 10.35 -28.36
C ALA A 46 24.74 11.34 -28.57
N TRP A 47 23.66 11.19 -27.81
CA TRP A 47 22.52 12.12 -27.82
C TRP A 47 22.93 13.54 -27.48
N GLU A 48 23.71 13.71 -26.43
CA GLU A 48 24.20 15.01 -25.95
C GLU A 48 25.30 15.62 -26.80
N SER A 49 25.86 14.86 -27.78
CA SER A 49 26.86 15.37 -28.71
C SER A 49 26.27 16.25 -29.82
N PHE A 50 24.95 16.23 -29.99
CA PHE A 50 24.30 17.01 -31.04
C PHE A 50 24.12 18.48 -30.65
N LEU A 51 24.42 19.39 -31.57
CA LEU A 51 24.01 20.79 -31.45
C LEU A 51 22.48 20.90 -31.67
N PRO A 52 21.78 21.83 -30.99
CA PRO A 52 20.35 21.99 -31.18
C PRO A 52 19.92 22.17 -32.65
N GLU A 53 20.66 22.96 -33.41
CA GLU A 53 20.42 23.29 -34.80
C GLU A 53 20.88 22.23 -35.82
N ALA A 54 21.55 21.16 -35.37
CA ALA A 54 22.03 20.12 -36.22
C ALA A 54 20.90 19.41 -36.98
N LYS A 55 21.06 19.28 -38.31
CA LYS A 55 20.14 18.55 -39.17
C LYS A 55 20.64 17.10 -39.34
N ASN A 56 19.73 16.18 -39.63
CA ASN A 56 20.05 14.77 -39.91
C ASN A 56 20.83 14.07 -38.78
N LYS A 57 20.49 14.34 -37.53
CA LYS A 57 21.03 13.65 -36.35
C LYS A 57 20.82 12.15 -36.47
N LYS A 58 21.88 11.37 -36.24
CA LYS A 58 21.84 9.91 -36.37
C LYS A 58 22.68 9.25 -35.27
N ILE A 59 22.15 8.18 -34.69
CA ILE A 59 22.86 7.27 -33.78
C ILE A 59 22.70 5.86 -34.35
N THR A 60 23.76 5.12 -34.48
CA THR A 60 23.75 3.72 -34.93
C THR A 60 24.33 2.84 -33.84
N ILE A 61 23.59 1.82 -33.43
CA ILE A 61 24.02 0.82 -32.45
C ILE A 61 24.12 -0.51 -33.18
N THR A 62 25.31 -1.12 -33.18
CA THR A 62 25.53 -2.40 -33.84
C THR A 62 26.04 -3.42 -32.83
N ILE A 63 25.35 -4.56 -32.71
CA ILE A 63 25.82 -5.73 -31.98
C ILE A 63 26.38 -6.72 -32.99
N SER A 64 27.66 -7.02 -32.88
CA SER A 64 28.35 -7.94 -33.77
C SER A 64 28.67 -9.24 -33.04
N VAL A 65 28.30 -10.36 -33.63
CA VAL A 65 28.59 -11.70 -33.17
C VAL A 65 29.22 -12.56 -34.25
N PHE A 66 29.94 -13.58 -33.88
CA PHE A 66 30.38 -14.65 -34.78
C PHE A 66 29.42 -15.82 -34.68
N ASN A 67 29.15 -16.45 -35.82
CA ASN A 67 28.49 -17.75 -35.82
C ASN A 67 29.60 -18.82 -35.74
N GLU A 68 29.60 -19.64 -34.70
CA GLU A 68 30.41 -20.84 -34.66
C GLU A 68 29.76 -21.83 -35.65
N GLU A 69 30.51 -22.24 -36.68
CA GLU A 69 30.06 -23.21 -37.68
C GLU A 69 29.66 -24.50 -36.94
N LEU A 70 28.37 -24.80 -36.93
CA LEU A 70 27.80 -26.01 -36.38
C LEU A 70 27.19 -26.84 -37.51
N GLU A 71 27.16 -28.16 -37.33
CA GLU A 71 26.56 -29.12 -38.23
C GLU A 71 25.13 -28.74 -38.64
N THR A 72 24.80 -29.02 -39.88
CA THR A 72 23.48 -28.76 -40.47
C THR A 72 22.33 -29.33 -39.62
N GLY A 73 21.47 -28.47 -39.11
CA GLY A 73 20.28 -28.85 -38.33
C GLY A 73 20.29 -28.47 -36.83
N VAL A 74 21.35 -27.87 -36.33
CA VAL A 74 21.45 -27.32 -34.97
C VAL A 74 21.28 -25.80 -35.01
N PRO A 75 20.54 -25.18 -34.06
CA PRO A 75 20.46 -23.72 -34.03
C PRO A 75 21.83 -23.07 -33.96
N PRO A 76 22.08 -21.94 -34.66
CA PRO A 76 23.36 -21.26 -34.67
C PRO A 76 23.76 -20.83 -33.26
N LYS A 77 24.97 -21.14 -32.83
CA LYS A 77 25.55 -20.67 -31.60
C LYS A 77 26.36 -19.41 -31.87
N TYR A 78 25.85 -18.30 -31.36
CA TYR A 78 26.52 -17.02 -31.50
C TYR A 78 27.58 -16.83 -30.42
N ARG A 79 28.72 -16.22 -30.79
CA ARG A 79 29.76 -15.80 -29.90
C ARG A 79 29.95 -14.28 -30.01
N PHE A 80 29.99 -13.61 -28.89
CA PHE A 80 30.17 -12.17 -28.84
C PHE A 80 31.46 -11.73 -29.54
N ASN A 81 31.35 -10.68 -30.37
CA ASN A 81 32.50 -10.03 -31.03
C ASN A 81 32.69 -8.62 -30.43
N LYS A 82 31.80 -7.69 -30.73
CA LYS A 82 31.84 -6.30 -30.26
C LYS A 82 30.49 -5.65 -30.28
N ILE A 83 30.38 -4.52 -29.55
CA ILE A 83 29.28 -3.58 -29.71
C ILE A 83 29.87 -2.27 -30.21
N THR A 84 29.20 -1.65 -31.16
CA THR A 84 29.58 -0.35 -31.70
C THR A 84 28.46 0.64 -31.51
N VAL A 85 28.76 1.83 -30.98
CA VAL A 85 27.85 2.99 -30.93
C VAL A 85 28.46 4.10 -31.73
N GLU A 86 27.79 4.52 -32.79
CA GLU A 86 28.25 5.55 -33.72
C GLU A 86 27.26 6.71 -33.70
N ASP A 87 27.76 7.94 -33.60
CA ASP A 87 27.02 9.18 -33.76
C ASP A 87 27.63 10.10 -34.78
N ASN A 88 26.86 11.04 -35.32
CA ASN A 88 27.33 12.11 -36.19
C ASN A 88 27.25 13.49 -35.49
N GLY A 89 27.52 13.52 -34.20
CA GLY A 89 27.57 14.74 -33.39
C GLY A 89 28.89 15.52 -33.59
N VAL A 90 29.23 16.35 -32.61
CA VAL A 90 30.41 17.23 -32.71
C VAL A 90 31.76 16.52 -32.48
N GLY A 91 31.75 15.31 -31.96
CA GLY A 91 32.93 14.54 -31.63
C GLY A 91 33.72 15.06 -30.42
N PHE A 92 34.88 14.41 -30.15
CA PHE A 92 35.78 14.76 -29.05
C PHE A 92 36.81 15.80 -29.49
N ASN A 93 36.38 17.05 -29.66
CA ASN A 93 37.30 18.19 -29.79
C ASN A 93 38.14 18.36 -28.52
N GLN A 94 39.06 19.29 -28.48
CA GLN A 94 39.97 19.45 -27.36
C GLN A 94 39.22 19.67 -26.04
N LYS A 95 38.21 20.54 -26.01
CA LYS A 95 37.39 20.82 -24.84
C LYS A 95 36.59 19.59 -24.36
N ASN A 96 35.97 18.83 -25.26
CA ASN A 96 35.21 17.64 -24.91
C ASN A 96 36.11 16.50 -24.44
N TYR A 97 37.31 16.37 -25.02
CA TYR A 97 38.29 15.38 -24.60
C TYR A 97 38.81 15.67 -23.16
N GLU A 98 39.22 16.89 -22.87
CA GLU A 98 39.69 17.31 -21.55
C GLU A 98 38.60 17.10 -20.46
N ARG A 99 37.33 17.38 -20.78
CA ARG A 99 36.22 17.05 -19.91
C ARG A 99 36.06 15.55 -19.71
N PHE A 100 36.23 14.77 -20.75
CA PHE A 100 36.16 13.32 -20.63
C PHE A 100 37.32 12.75 -19.80
N GLU A 101 38.47 13.40 -19.72
CA GLU A 101 39.58 13.03 -18.82
C GLU A 101 39.25 13.28 -17.34
N ARG A 102 38.45 14.30 -16.99
CA ARG A 102 38.14 14.70 -15.60
C ARG A 102 37.00 13.88 -15.05
N LEU A 103 37.27 13.02 -14.05
CA LEU A 103 36.25 12.31 -13.34
C LEU A 103 35.48 13.27 -12.40
N ASN A 104 34.14 13.09 -12.30
CA ASN A 104 33.25 13.98 -11.58
C ASN A 104 33.14 15.41 -12.13
N ASP A 105 33.45 15.60 -13.41
CA ASP A 105 33.22 16.87 -14.09
C ASP A 105 31.71 17.03 -14.39
N ASP A 106 31.06 17.95 -13.69
CA ASP A 106 29.65 18.30 -13.79
C ASP A 106 29.40 19.57 -14.61
N THR A 107 30.44 20.12 -15.24
CA THR A 107 30.36 21.39 -15.99
C THR A 107 29.53 21.33 -17.28
N LYS A 108 29.04 20.15 -17.66
CA LYS A 108 28.19 19.96 -18.85
C LYS A 108 26.73 20.35 -18.63
N GLY A 109 26.30 20.53 -17.38
CA GLY A 109 24.85 20.59 -17.09
C GLY A 109 24.18 19.22 -17.33
N ASN A 110 22.87 19.14 -17.24
CA ASN A 110 22.09 17.93 -17.58
C ASN A 110 22.35 16.70 -16.68
N SER A 111 22.33 16.86 -15.35
CA SER A 111 22.45 15.76 -14.37
C SER A 111 23.67 14.81 -14.53
N ASN A 112 24.63 15.16 -15.38
CA ASN A 112 25.83 14.37 -15.65
C ASN A 112 26.82 14.42 -14.46
N LYS A 113 26.98 13.32 -13.78
CA LYS A 113 27.92 13.18 -12.64
C LYS A 113 29.36 12.94 -13.09
N GLY A 114 29.68 12.95 -14.39
CA GLY A 114 31.01 12.65 -14.93
C GLY A 114 31.54 11.25 -14.58
N THR A 115 30.66 10.35 -14.12
CA THR A 115 31.03 8.99 -13.66
C THR A 115 30.59 7.89 -14.61
N GLY A 116 29.78 8.21 -15.63
CA GLY A 116 29.16 7.23 -16.55
C GLY A 116 30.17 6.33 -17.25
N ARG A 117 31.35 6.88 -17.66
CA ARG A 117 32.43 6.12 -18.28
C ARG A 117 32.96 4.96 -17.41
N ILE A 118 32.83 5.02 -16.11
CA ILE A 118 33.21 3.93 -15.20
C ILE A 118 32.33 2.69 -15.41
N GLN A 119 31.09 2.86 -15.88
CA GLN A 119 30.23 1.74 -16.25
C GLN A 119 30.82 0.94 -17.42
N TYR A 120 31.54 1.57 -18.34
CA TYR A 120 32.23 0.86 -19.41
C TYR A 120 33.26 -0.12 -18.84
N ILE A 121 34.07 0.35 -17.89
CA ILE A 121 35.10 -0.43 -17.20
C ILE A 121 34.54 -1.58 -16.36
N HIS A 122 33.33 -1.43 -15.83
CA HIS A 122 32.67 -2.46 -15.02
C HIS A 122 32.18 -3.66 -15.85
N TYR A 123 31.97 -3.48 -17.13
CA TYR A 123 31.40 -4.51 -18.02
C TYR A 123 32.37 -5.00 -19.09
N PHE A 124 33.25 -4.14 -19.58
CA PHE A 124 34.17 -4.46 -20.67
C PHE A 124 35.62 -4.18 -20.28
N LYS A 125 36.51 -5.05 -20.72
CA LYS A 125 37.94 -4.89 -20.47
C LYS A 125 38.52 -3.76 -21.30
N ASN A 126 38.01 -3.54 -22.51
CA ASN A 126 38.49 -2.51 -23.41
C ASN A 126 37.34 -1.80 -24.12
N THR A 127 37.42 -0.45 -24.14
CA THR A 127 36.53 0.42 -24.89
C THR A 127 37.38 1.33 -25.76
N ALA A 128 37.27 1.22 -27.08
CA ALA A 128 37.98 2.04 -28.02
C ALA A 128 37.12 3.19 -28.55
N PHE A 129 37.74 4.33 -28.82
CA PHE A 129 37.13 5.54 -29.34
C PHE A 129 37.83 6.02 -30.56
N ASP A 130 37.09 6.20 -31.68
CA ASP A 130 37.50 6.90 -32.86
C ASP A 130 36.59 8.10 -33.06
N SER A 131 37.13 9.31 -32.99
CA SER A 131 36.31 10.52 -32.99
C SER A 131 36.78 11.51 -34.02
N PHE A 132 35.85 11.98 -34.83
CA PHE A 132 36.03 12.98 -35.86
C PHE A 132 35.44 14.30 -35.40
N TYR A 133 36.21 15.38 -35.48
CA TYR A 133 35.75 16.69 -35.02
C TYR A 133 36.30 17.81 -35.87
N LYS A 134 35.61 18.96 -35.89
CA LYS A 134 36.01 20.16 -36.62
C LYS A 134 36.52 21.21 -35.62
N GLU A 135 37.71 21.74 -35.87
CA GLU A 135 38.30 22.82 -35.10
C GLU A 135 39.05 23.78 -36.06
N ASN A 136 38.85 25.08 -35.91
CA ASN A 136 39.45 26.11 -36.76
C ASN A 136 39.32 25.78 -38.28
N GLU A 137 38.08 25.42 -38.69
CA GLU A 137 37.73 25.05 -40.08
C GLU A 137 38.49 23.85 -40.66
N LYS A 138 39.17 23.04 -39.80
CA LYS A 138 39.89 21.83 -40.21
C LYS A 138 39.27 20.63 -39.49
N PHE A 139 39.33 19.48 -40.18
CA PHE A 139 38.87 18.21 -39.61
C PHE A 139 40.04 17.42 -39.04
N TYR A 140 39.77 16.80 -37.86
CA TYR A 140 40.74 15.99 -37.14
C TYR A 140 40.09 14.66 -36.77
N GLU A 141 40.93 13.63 -36.67
CA GLU A 141 40.60 12.32 -36.12
C GLU A 141 41.42 12.10 -34.86
N ARG A 142 40.75 11.75 -33.78
CA ARG A 142 41.34 11.45 -32.45
C ARG A 142 40.99 10.04 -32.06
N THR A 143 42.02 9.24 -31.75
CA THR A 143 41.87 7.86 -31.33
C THR A 143 42.43 7.69 -29.92
N PHE A 144 41.64 7.06 -29.04
CA PHE A 144 42.03 6.74 -27.68
C PHE A 144 41.27 5.51 -27.17
N SER A 145 41.68 4.97 -26.02
CA SER A 145 41.00 3.83 -25.41
C SER A 145 40.84 4.01 -23.92
N LEU A 146 39.84 3.30 -23.33
CA LEU A 146 39.52 3.31 -21.92
C LEU A 146 39.50 1.88 -21.40
N SER A 147 40.17 1.65 -20.25
CA SER A 147 40.29 0.35 -19.62
C SER A 147 40.53 0.48 -18.11
N GLY A 148 40.03 -0.52 -17.34
CA GLY A 148 40.38 -0.73 -15.95
C GLY A 148 41.38 -1.85 -15.71
N SER A 149 42.14 -2.23 -16.73
CA SER A 149 43.13 -3.29 -16.63
C SER A 149 44.27 -2.91 -15.69
N SER A 150 45.01 -3.90 -15.19
CA SER A 150 46.15 -3.71 -14.29
C SER A 150 47.25 -2.81 -14.87
N GLU A 151 47.42 -2.78 -16.20
CA GLU A 151 48.34 -1.90 -16.88
C GLU A 151 47.95 -0.43 -16.71
N PHE A 152 46.69 -0.08 -16.97
CA PHE A 152 46.17 1.27 -16.80
C PHE A 152 46.23 1.72 -15.34
N LEU A 153 45.79 0.86 -14.41
CA LEU A 153 45.73 1.21 -12.96
C LEU A 153 47.12 1.36 -12.34
N ARG A 154 48.18 0.64 -12.80
CA ARG A 154 49.55 0.88 -12.36
C ARG A 154 50.06 2.28 -12.72
N ASN A 155 49.57 2.83 -13.84
CA ASN A 155 49.86 4.19 -14.27
C ASN A 155 48.89 5.22 -13.66
N ASN A 156 48.05 4.84 -12.72
CA ASN A 156 46.96 5.63 -12.19
C ASN A 156 46.14 6.34 -13.28
N ALA A 157 45.84 5.60 -14.36
CA ALA A 157 45.09 6.09 -15.50
C ALA A 157 43.97 5.10 -15.87
N ILE A 158 42.96 5.58 -16.57
CA ILE A 158 41.89 4.78 -17.19
C ILE A 158 41.82 5.04 -18.68
N LEU A 159 42.50 6.08 -19.17
CA LEU A 159 42.56 6.48 -20.58
C LEU A 159 43.97 6.28 -21.14
N PHE A 160 44.03 5.82 -22.38
CA PHE A 160 45.24 5.77 -23.16
C PHE A 160 45.02 6.52 -24.47
N TYR A 161 45.64 7.68 -24.57
CA TYR A 161 45.64 8.47 -25.78
C TYR A 161 46.55 7.78 -26.83
N LYS A 162 46.05 7.63 -28.05
CA LYS A 162 46.84 7.03 -29.13
C LYS A 162 47.35 8.08 -30.09
N THR A 163 46.45 8.81 -30.75
CA THR A 163 46.86 9.80 -31.75
C THR A 163 45.75 10.85 -31.99
N THR A 164 46.19 12.00 -32.53
CA THR A 164 45.34 12.97 -33.20
C THR A 164 45.99 13.35 -34.50
N ILE A 165 45.33 13.09 -35.62
CA ILE A 165 45.82 13.39 -36.97
C ILE A 165 44.81 14.30 -37.69
N LYS A 166 45.28 15.01 -38.71
CA LYS A 166 44.42 15.77 -39.59
C LYS A 166 43.63 14.78 -40.46
N SER A 167 42.31 14.84 -40.39
CA SER A 167 41.45 13.95 -41.15
C SER A 167 41.29 14.44 -42.58
N SER A 168 41.29 13.50 -43.52
CA SER A 168 40.89 13.73 -44.91
C SER A 168 39.38 13.71 -45.09
N GLU A 169 38.66 13.10 -44.15
CA GLU A 169 37.19 13.01 -44.15
C GLU A 169 36.58 14.29 -43.58
N GLN A 170 35.60 14.86 -44.29
CA GLN A 170 34.88 16.05 -43.85
C GLN A 170 33.61 15.64 -43.06
N LYS A 171 33.80 14.87 -41.97
CA LYS A 171 32.73 14.44 -41.09
C LYS A 171 33.03 14.77 -39.64
N THR A 172 32.00 14.77 -38.82
CA THR A 172 32.10 14.84 -37.35
C THR A 172 31.31 13.69 -36.74
N GLY A 173 31.65 13.33 -35.52
CA GLY A 173 30.97 12.27 -34.74
C GLY A 173 31.94 11.40 -33.97
N SER A 174 31.44 10.35 -33.36
CA SER A 174 32.26 9.42 -32.60
C SER A 174 31.81 7.98 -32.83
N ILE A 175 32.78 7.07 -32.80
CA ILE A 175 32.57 5.62 -32.83
C ILE A 175 33.13 5.06 -31.52
N ILE A 176 32.28 4.44 -30.71
CA ILE A 176 32.65 3.79 -29.47
C ILE A 176 32.52 2.28 -29.67
N VAL A 177 33.58 1.54 -29.40
CA VAL A 177 33.62 0.09 -29.60
C VAL A 177 33.94 -0.61 -28.29
N PHE A 178 33.03 -1.46 -27.83
CA PHE A 178 33.17 -2.30 -26.65
C PHE A 178 33.58 -3.71 -27.03
N THR A 179 34.65 -4.20 -26.41
CA THR A 179 35.18 -5.55 -26.64
C THR A 179 35.54 -6.23 -25.33
N GLU A 180 35.66 -7.54 -25.33
CA GLU A 180 36.07 -8.36 -24.18
C GLU A 180 35.21 -8.12 -22.96
N PRO A 181 33.97 -8.66 -22.92
CA PRO A 181 33.13 -8.65 -21.70
C PRO A 181 33.85 -9.28 -20.50
N LEU A 182 33.74 -8.66 -19.31
CA LEU A 182 34.47 -9.10 -18.10
C LEU A 182 33.93 -10.37 -17.45
N ASN A 183 32.73 -10.81 -17.82
CA ASN A 183 32.13 -12.03 -17.29
C ASN A 183 31.22 -12.70 -18.32
N GLU A 184 31.05 -14.01 -18.16
CA GLU A 184 30.27 -14.87 -19.06
C GLU A 184 28.77 -14.42 -19.11
N ASN A 185 28.18 -13.99 -18.03
CA ASN A 185 26.78 -13.53 -18.02
C ASN A 185 26.57 -12.32 -18.93
N THR A 186 27.50 -11.36 -18.92
CA THR A 186 27.46 -10.19 -19.82
C THR A 186 27.66 -10.62 -21.27
N GLN A 187 28.58 -11.56 -21.52
CA GLN A 187 28.83 -12.11 -22.84
C GLN A 187 27.57 -12.80 -23.37
N HIS A 188 27.00 -13.75 -22.63
CA HIS A 188 25.78 -14.48 -23.01
C HIS A 188 24.57 -13.57 -23.20
N PHE A 189 24.48 -12.51 -22.43
CA PHE A 189 23.42 -11.53 -22.62
C PHE A 189 23.45 -10.92 -24.01
N TYR A 190 24.64 -10.45 -24.46
CA TYR A 190 24.79 -9.84 -25.78
C TYR A 190 24.81 -10.83 -26.95
N GLU A 191 25.13 -12.10 -26.71
CA GLU A 191 25.02 -13.17 -27.70
C GLU A 191 23.56 -13.49 -28.05
N ASN A 192 22.64 -13.27 -27.12
CA ASN A 192 21.24 -13.69 -27.25
C ASN A 192 20.25 -12.52 -27.40
N ILE A 193 20.69 -11.27 -27.28
CA ILE A 193 19.80 -10.12 -27.42
C ILE A 193 19.40 -9.91 -28.88
N THR A 194 18.11 -9.68 -29.11
CA THR A 194 17.59 -9.37 -30.46
C THR A 194 17.45 -7.85 -30.64
N VAL A 195 17.46 -7.40 -31.92
CA VAL A 195 17.23 -5.97 -32.21
C VAL A 195 15.92 -5.45 -31.69
N GLU A 196 14.86 -6.26 -31.73
CA GLU A 196 13.55 -5.88 -31.21
C GLU A 196 13.52 -5.78 -29.67
N SER A 197 14.18 -6.71 -28.96
CA SER A 197 14.27 -6.62 -27.49
C SER A 197 15.09 -5.40 -27.08
N LEU A 198 16.15 -5.10 -27.82
CA LEU A 198 16.97 -3.91 -27.57
C LEU A 198 16.19 -2.62 -27.85
N LYS A 199 15.41 -2.57 -28.94
CA LYS A 199 14.51 -1.45 -29.24
C LYS A 199 13.54 -1.20 -28.09
N LYS A 200 12.89 -2.24 -27.56
CA LYS A 200 11.99 -2.13 -26.42
C LYS A 200 12.67 -1.58 -25.16
N GLU A 201 13.88 -2.05 -24.85
CA GLU A 201 14.64 -1.56 -23.70
C GLU A 201 15.06 -0.09 -23.87
N PHE A 202 15.40 0.36 -25.08
CA PHE A 202 15.66 1.77 -25.36
C PHE A 202 14.41 2.63 -25.23
N LEU A 203 13.29 2.22 -25.80
CA LEU A 203 12.02 2.92 -25.65
C LEU A 203 11.65 3.04 -24.17
N ARG A 204 11.75 1.95 -23.43
CA ARG A 204 11.45 1.91 -22.00
C ARG A 204 12.34 2.83 -21.15
N ASN A 205 13.66 2.85 -21.45
CA ASN A 205 14.60 3.62 -20.64
C ASN A 205 14.58 5.13 -20.99
N TYR A 206 14.28 5.47 -22.24
CA TYR A 206 14.34 6.84 -22.75
C TYR A 206 13.00 7.43 -23.15
N MET A 207 11.88 6.81 -22.81
CA MET A 207 10.55 7.27 -23.20
C MET A 207 10.31 8.74 -22.85
N LEU A 208 10.72 9.15 -21.65
CA LEU A 208 10.62 10.54 -21.21
C LEU A 208 11.42 11.50 -22.09
N LEU A 209 12.67 11.15 -22.38
CA LEU A 209 13.55 11.95 -23.26
C LEU A 209 12.95 12.05 -24.67
N PHE A 210 12.47 10.93 -25.19
CA PHE A 210 11.89 10.86 -26.54
C PHE A 210 10.59 11.68 -26.64
N CYS A 211 9.68 11.54 -25.70
CA CYS A 211 8.44 12.34 -25.69
C CYS A 211 8.71 13.84 -25.59
N ASN A 212 9.69 14.25 -24.78
CA ASN A 212 10.04 15.65 -24.61
C ASN A 212 10.74 16.25 -25.84
N SER A 213 11.49 15.43 -26.59
CA SER A 213 12.31 15.84 -27.74
C SER A 213 11.83 15.27 -29.08
N LYS A 214 10.56 14.83 -29.18
CA LYS A 214 10.01 14.08 -30.32
C LYS A 214 10.30 14.73 -31.68
N GLU A 215 10.19 16.07 -31.76
CA GLU A 215 10.40 16.81 -33.01
C GLU A 215 11.87 16.94 -33.43
N SER A 216 12.80 16.83 -32.48
CA SER A 216 14.24 17.07 -32.68
C SER A 216 15.09 15.82 -32.47
N MET A 217 14.46 14.65 -32.26
CA MET A 217 15.17 13.43 -31.95
C MET A 217 16.01 12.93 -33.14
N PRO A 218 17.18 12.33 -32.87
CA PRO A 218 17.97 11.67 -33.90
C PRO A 218 17.26 10.44 -34.45
N LYS A 219 17.59 10.05 -35.69
CA LYS A 219 17.25 8.72 -36.17
C LYS A 219 18.17 7.70 -35.49
N ILE A 220 17.56 6.73 -34.77
CA ILE A 220 18.33 5.71 -34.05
C ILE A 220 18.20 4.38 -34.80
N GLU A 221 19.30 3.87 -35.31
CA GLU A 221 19.36 2.57 -35.99
C GLU A 221 19.96 1.54 -35.04
N ILE A 222 19.32 0.39 -34.91
CA ILE A 222 19.81 -0.76 -34.13
C ILE A 222 20.03 -1.90 -35.12
N LYS A 223 21.24 -2.48 -35.15
CA LYS A 223 21.66 -3.50 -36.10
C LYS A 223 22.25 -4.70 -35.39
N GLN A 224 22.04 -5.86 -35.97
CA GLN A 224 22.76 -7.09 -35.61
C GLN A 224 23.57 -7.58 -36.77
N GLU A 225 24.86 -7.80 -36.54
CA GLU A 225 25.79 -8.37 -37.49
C GLU A 225 26.22 -9.76 -37.07
N VAL A 226 26.24 -10.66 -38.03
CA VAL A 226 26.88 -11.97 -37.90
C VAL A 226 27.97 -12.09 -38.94
N ASN A 227 29.21 -12.37 -38.50
CA ASN A 227 30.40 -12.46 -39.37
C ASN A 227 30.56 -11.21 -40.26
N ASN A 228 30.33 -10.01 -39.70
CA ASN A 228 30.37 -8.70 -40.37
C ASN A 228 29.28 -8.48 -41.45
N ILE A 229 28.26 -9.30 -41.50
CA ILE A 229 27.11 -9.13 -42.40
C ILE A 229 25.88 -8.74 -41.52
N ILE A 230 25.20 -7.65 -41.89
CA ILE A 230 23.98 -7.25 -41.22
C ILE A 230 22.88 -8.27 -41.52
N ILE A 231 22.38 -8.95 -40.50
CA ILE A 231 21.33 -9.96 -40.64
C ILE A 231 19.95 -9.43 -40.19
N ASP A 232 19.94 -8.43 -39.30
CA ASP A 232 18.70 -7.85 -38.77
C ASP A 232 18.94 -6.38 -38.42
N SER A 233 17.90 -5.56 -38.56
CA SER A 233 17.96 -4.15 -38.19
C SER A 233 16.58 -3.58 -37.90
N THR A 234 16.51 -2.67 -36.94
CA THR A 234 15.32 -1.89 -36.63
C THR A 234 15.68 -0.41 -36.43
N THR A 235 14.70 0.44 -36.46
CA THR A 235 14.87 1.88 -36.25
C THR A 235 13.91 2.40 -35.20
N ILE A 236 14.36 3.33 -34.38
CA ILE A 236 13.51 4.14 -33.53
C ILE A 236 13.40 5.51 -34.18
N THR A 237 12.17 5.92 -34.44
CA THR A 237 11.84 7.20 -35.06
C THR A 237 10.73 7.90 -34.27
N SER A 238 10.40 9.13 -34.63
CA SER A 238 9.29 9.85 -34.00
C SER A 238 7.94 9.11 -34.10
N SER A 239 7.77 8.18 -35.06
CA SER A 239 6.54 7.38 -35.19
C SER A 239 6.42 6.29 -34.12
N ASP A 240 7.54 5.86 -33.49
CA ASP A 240 7.52 4.90 -32.38
C ASP A 240 7.17 5.58 -31.03
N ILE A 241 7.15 6.91 -31.00
CA ILE A 241 6.92 7.70 -29.81
C ILE A 241 5.46 8.17 -29.80
N PRO A 242 4.70 7.93 -28.74
CA PRO A 242 3.30 8.36 -28.67
C PRO A 242 3.17 9.86 -28.84
N ASP A 243 2.07 10.28 -29.46
CA ASP A 243 1.67 11.68 -29.47
C ASP A 243 1.13 12.08 -28.10
N SER A 244 1.13 13.39 -27.83
CA SER A 244 0.46 13.89 -26.64
C SER A 244 -1.05 13.61 -26.75
N ASP A 245 -1.60 12.89 -25.77
CA ASP A 245 -3.03 12.56 -25.71
C ASP A 245 -3.86 13.82 -25.49
N LYS A 246 -3.44 14.64 -24.52
CA LYS A 246 -4.04 15.94 -24.19
C LYS A 246 -2.97 16.95 -23.77
N SER A 247 -3.32 18.23 -23.96
CA SER A 247 -2.56 19.33 -23.37
C SER A 247 -3.54 20.31 -22.73
N PHE A 248 -3.29 20.72 -21.52
CA PHE A 248 -4.09 21.70 -20.80
C PHE A 248 -3.21 22.61 -19.95
N ASN A 249 -3.77 23.77 -19.56
CA ASN A 249 -3.05 24.75 -18.77
C ASN A 249 -3.62 24.80 -17.35
N ILE A 250 -2.73 25.05 -16.39
CA ILE A 250 -3.04 25.42 -15.01
C ILE A 250 -2.42 26.76 -14.68
N GLN A 251 -3.04 27.50 -13.77
CA GLN A 251 -2.56 28.81 -13.33
C GLN A 251 -2.19 28.78 -11.87
N ILE A 252 -0.92 28.98 -11.58
CA ILE A 252 -0.38 28.95 -10.23
C ILE A 252 -0.07 30.36 -9.76
N PRO A 253 -0.63 30.84 -8.64
CA PRO A 253 -0.33 32.17 -8.12
C PRO A 253 1.09 32.21 -7.52
N TYR A 254 1.80 33.28 -7.82
CA TYR A 254 3.05 33.59 -7.16
C TYR A 254 2.85 33.94 -5.69
N LYS A 255 3.83 33.63 -4.87
CA LYS A 255 3.91 33.96 -3.46
C LYS A 255 5.10 34.86 -3.16
N GLU A 256 4.98 35.66 -2.10
CA GLU A 256 6.07 36.43 -1.51
C GLU A 256 6.12 36.16 -0.01
N LYS A 257 7.31 36.28 0.60
CA LYS A 257 7.47 36.22 2.05
C LYS A 257 7.72 37.63 2.57
N LYS A 258 6.80 38.17 3.41
CA LYS A 258 6.93 39.47 4.05
C LYS A 258 6.50 39.39 5.51
N ASP A 259 7.27 39.99 6.39
CA ASP A 259 7.05 39.96 7.85
C ASP A 259 6.92 38.53 8.40
N GLY A 260 7.69 37.59 7.83
CA GLY A 260 7.64 36.18 8.20
C GLY A 260 6.40 35.42 7.70
N VAL A 261 5.50 36.07 6.98
CA VAL A 261 4.24 35.50 6.47
C VAL A 261 4.31 35.29 4.96
N ILE A 262 3.89 34.12 4.50
CA ILE A 262 3.75 33.82 3.06
C ILE A 262 2.41 34.39 2.58
N ARG A 263 2.47 35.29 1.57
CA ARG A 263 1.28 35.93 0.99
C ARG A 263 1.21 35.63 -0.50
N GLN A 264 0.00 35.43 -0.98
CA GLN A 264 -0.28 35.28 -2.41
C GLN A 264 -0.34 36.70 -3.05
N ILE A 265 0.26 36.81 -4.23
CA ILE A 265 0.17 38.04 -5.05
C ILE A 265 -0.74 37.84 -6.27
N SER A 266 -1.07 38.90 -6.97
CA SER A 266 -1.97 38.85 -8.14
C SER A 266 -1.35 38.21 -9.39
N GLN A 267 -0.02 38.14 -9.44
CA GLN A 267 0.71 37.50 -10.54
C GLN A 267 0.50 36.00 -10.52
N LYS A 268 0.33 35.42 -11.71
CA LYS A 268 0.18 33.95 -11.89
C LYS A 268 1.14 33.45 -12.96
N GLU A 269 1.59 32.24 -12.83
CA GLU A 269 2.33 31.49 -13.84
C GLU A 269 1.40 30.54 -14.58
N ASP A 270 1.49 30.54 -15.91
CA ASP A 270 0.79 29.58 -16.74
C ASP A 270 1.70 28.35 -16.95
N ILE A 271 1.26 27.21 -16.46
CA ILE A 271 1.96 25.94 -16.63
C ILE A 271 1.18 25.08 -17.61
N THR A 272 1.82 24.69 -18.69
CA THR A 272 1.27 23.75 -19.66
C THR A 272 1.57 22.32 -19.22
N VAL A 273 0.55 21.48 -19.14
CA VAL A 273 0.66 20.05 -18.82
C VAL A 273 0.41 19.26 -20.10
N GLN A 274 1.43 18.58 -20.60
CA GLN A 274 1.32 17.62 -21.70
C GLN A 274 1.18 16.20 -21.15
N THR A 275 0.24 15.45 -21.70
CA THR A 275 -0.09 14.11 -21.21
C THR A 275 0.19 13.06 -22.26
N PHE A 276 0.75 11.94 -21.82
CA PHE A 276 1.03 10.78 -22.66
C PHE A 276 0.45 9.53 -21.99
N LYS A 277 -0.33 8.76 -22.76
CA LYS A 277 -0.79 7.42 -22.40
C LYS A 277 0.09 6.42 -23.13
N ILE A 278 0.84 5.64 -22.38
CA ILE A 278 1.91 4.78 -22.90
C ILE A 278 1.64 3.35 -22.46
N GLU A 279 1.86 2.38 -23.34
CA GLU A 279 1.70 0.97 -23.00
C GLU A 279 2.53 0.59 -21.76
N ALA A 280 1.96 -0.20 -20.87
CA ALA A 280 2.57 -0.51 -19.56
C ALA A 280 3.88 -1.28 -19.63
N ASP A 281 4.17 -1.93 -20.77
CA ASP A 281 5.45 -2.58 -21.04
C ASP A 281 6.55 -1.59 -21.53
N GLN A 282 6.15 -0.41 -22.01
CA GLN A 282 7.06 0.64 -22.50
C GLN A 282 7.34 1.74 -21.48
N LEU A 283 6.46 1.94 -20.49
CA LEU A 283 6.65 2.89 -19.39
C LEU A 283 6.68 2.13 -18.06
N THR A 284 7.77 2.28 -17.30
CA THR A 284 7.95 1.53 -16.04
C THR A 284 7.06 2.01 -14.91
N THR A 285 6.81 3.32 -14.85
CA THR A 285 6.05 3.96 -13.74
C THR A 285 5.24 5.13 -14.28
N ASN A 286 4.09 5.41 -13.63
CA ASN A 286 3.40 6.68 -13.83
C ASN A 286 4.27 7.83 -13.33
N GLN A 287 4.34 8.94 -14.07
CA GLN A 287 5.28 10.01 -13.79
C GLN A 287 4.65 11.40 -13.94
N LEU A 288 5.03 12.30 -13.03
CA LEU A 288 4.84 13.74 -13.15
C LEU A 288 6.22 14.39 -13.19
N VAL A 289 6.54 15.05 -14.29
CA VAL A 289 7.91 15.51 -14.60
C VAL A 289 7.89 16.98 -14.98
N LEU A 290 8.87 17.73 -14.48
CA LEU A 290 9.11 19.11 -14.92
C LEU A 290 10.04 19.10 -16.14
N SER A 291 9.72 19.98 -17.10
CA SER A 291 10.58 20.24 -18.27
C SER A 291 11.02 21.69 -18.27
N ALA A 292 12.31 21.91 -18.42
CA ALA A 292 12.90 23.23 -18.57
C ALA A 292 13.86 23.26 -19.77
N LYS A 293 13.86 24.35 -20.52
CA LYS A 293 14.70 24.54 -21.73
C LYS A 293 14.59 23.37 -22.72
N GLY A 294 13.44 22.70 -22.76
CA GLY A 294 13.19 21.56 -23.64
C GLY A 294 13.67 20.21 -23.12
N GLU A 295 14.28 20.15 -21.95
CA GLU A 295 14.77 18.93 -21.33
C GLU A 295 13.98 18.58 -20.06
N SER A 296 13.98 17.31 -19.71
CA SER A 296 13.37 16.88 -18.44
C SER A 296 14.32 17.15 -17.27
N ALA A 297 13.79 17.70 -16.20
CA ALA A 297 14.54 18.01 -15.00
C ALA A 297 14.18 17.05 -13.85
N GLU A 298 15.19 16.66 -13.08
CA GLU A 298 14.95 15.98 -11.80
C GLU A 298 14.25 16.94 -10.83
N SER A 299 13.17 16.52 -10.21
CA SER A 299 12.38 17.37 -9.31
C SER A 299 11.82 16.58 -8.12
N ASN A 300 11.34 17.34 -7.13
CA ASN A 300 10.69 16.81 -5.93
C ASN A 300 9.15 16.72 -6.04
N ILE A 301 8.58 17.04 -7.21
CA ILE A 301 7.13 16.98 -7.45
C ILE A 301 6.63 15.54 -7.49
N LYS A 302 5.41 15.31 -7.00
CA LYS A 302 4.81 13.97 -6.93
C LYS A 302 3.48 13.90 -7.67
N LEU A 303 3.22 12.75 -8.28
CA LEU A 303 1.93 12.39 -8.81
C LEU A 303 1.11 11.72 -7.70
N ASP A 304 0.11 12.44 -7.15
CA ASP A 304 -0.70 11.94 -6.03
C ASP A 304 -1.97 11.22 -6.51
N CYS A 305 -2.43 11.50 -7.74
CA CYS A 305 -3.66 10.92 -8.28
C CYS A 305 -3.52 9.49 -8.83
N LEU A 306 -2.29 9.04 -9.07
CA LEU A 306 -1.94 7.68 -9.49
C LEU A 306 -0.68 7.24 -8.75
N THR A 307 -0.57 5.94 -8.48
CA THR A 307 0.69 5.38 -8.01
C THR A 307 1.63 5.07 -9.17
N ASP A 308 2.90 4.90 -8.85
CA ASP A 308 3.93 4.53 -9.82
C ASP A 308 3.55 3.27 -10.63
N LYS A 309 2.82 2.32 -10.00
CA LYS A 309 2.52 1.00 -10.56
C LYS A 309 1.13 0.86 -11.16
N ASP A 310 0.26 1.84 -10.98
CA ASP A 310 -1.10 1.75 -11.53
C ASP A 310 -1.08 1.57 -13.04
N VAL A 311 -1.96 0.70 -13.51
CA VAL A 311 -2.21 0.45 -14.93
C VAL A 311 -3.72 0.62 -15.15
N ILE A 312 -4.09 1.46 -16.10
CA ILE A 312 -5.48 1.67 -16.50
C ILE A 312 -5.56 1.35 -18.01
N ASP A 313 -6.42 0.42 -18.38
CA ASP A 313 -6.59 -0.04 -19.78
C ASP A 313 -5.25 -0.39 -20.45
N GLU A 314 -4.41 -1.18 -19.76
CA GLU A 314 -3.07 -1.61 -20.17
C GLU A 314 -2.05 -0.47 -20.35
N LYS A 315 -2.37 0.77 -19.93
CA LYS A 315 -1.53 1.96 -20.08
C LYS A 315 -1.09 2.55 -18.75
N ARG A 316 0.04 3.23 -18.80
CA ARG A 316 0.54 4.14 -17.77
C ARG A 316 0.57 5.57 -18.30
N TYR A 317 0.61 6.51 -17.38
CA TYR A 317 0.49 7.94 -17.67
C TYR A 317 1.79 8.66 -17.36
N MET A 318 2.18 9.54 -18.28
CA MET A 318 3.27 10.47 -18.08
C MET A 318 2.76 11.90 -18.33
N PHE A 319 3.00 12.77 -17.35
CA PHE A 319 2.60 14.18 -17.39
C PHE A 319 3.87 15.03 -17.38
N ILE A 320 4.03 15.88 -18.40
CA ILE A 320 5.16 16.80 -18.53
C ILE A 320 4.66 18.22 -18.33
N LEU A 321 5.19 18.89 -17.30
CA LEU A 321 4.88 20.27 -16.97
C LEU A 321 5.92 21.20 -17.59
N LYS A 322 5.47 22.22 -18.31
CA LYS A 322 6.30 23.23 -18.97
C LYS A 322 5.89 24.61 -18.54
N ALA A 323 6.84 25.43 -18.06
CA ALA A 323 6.62 26.81 -17.68
C ALA A 323 7.87 27.66 -17.84
N LYS A 324 7.72 28.96 -18.05
CA LYS A 324 8.86 29.90 -18.10
C LYS A 324 9.61 29.95 -16.77
N TYR A 325 8.87 29.83 -15.67
CA TYR A 325 9.45 29.78 -14.33
C TYR A 325 10.46 28.64 -14.18
N PHE A 326 10.20 27.46 -14.71
CA PHE A 326 11.12 26.33 -14.65
C PHE A 326 12.40 26.58 -15.41
N ASP A 327 12.32 27.29 -16.53
CA ASP A 327 13.49 27.67 -17.33
C ASP A 327 14.44 28.63 -16.58
N GLN A 328 13.91 29.40 -15.63
CA GLN A 328 14.65 30.36 -14.82
C GLN A 328 15.32 29.73 -13.60
N ILE A 329 14.63 28.79 -12.96
CA ILE A 329 15.10 28.18 -11.68
C ILE A 329 15.89 26.88 -11.86
N ILE A 330 15.99 26.36 -13.10
CA ILE A 330 16.80 25.15 -13.35
C ILE A 330 18.26 25.42 -13.01
N SER A 331 18.84 24.54 -12.21
CA SER A 331 20.24 24.64 -11.83
C SER A 331 21.14 24.37 -13.05
N ASN A 332 22.14 25.23 -13.30
CA ASN A 332 23.05 25.09 -14.42
C ASN A 332 23.93 23.82 -14.32
N ASP A 333 24.15 23.32 -13.10
CA ASP A 333 25.13 22.26 -12.85
C ASP A 333 24.53 20.84 -12.82
N ARG A 334 23.19 20.68 -12.71
CA ARG A 334 22.59 19.37 -12.43
C ARG A 334 21.29 19.06 -13.19
N GLY A 335 20.75 19.98 -13.99
CA GLY A 335 19.45 19.77 -14.62
C GLY A 335 18.32 19.48 -13.60
N LYS A 336 18.46 20.02 -12.38
CA LYS A 336 17.53 19.80 -11.28
C LYS A 336 16.72 21.05 -11.04
N ILE A 337 15.40 20.87 -10.84
CA ILE A 337 14.50 21.91 -10.37
C ILE A 337 14.08 21.54 -8.95
N GLU A 338 14.47 22.38 -8.01
CA GLU A 338 14.10 22.22 -6.61
C GLU A 338 13.02 23.25 -6.26
N LEU A 339 11.77 22.80 -6.32
CA LEU A 339 10.63 23.63 -5.92
C LEU A 339 10.64 23.79 -4.39
N LEU A 340 10.35 24.99 -3.94
CA LEU A 340 10.28 25.33 -2.53
C LEU A 340 8.98 24.80 -1.90
N SER A 341 9.09 24.03 -0.83
CA SER A 341 7.93 23.69 0.00
C SER A 341 7.59 24.84 0.96
N GLU A 342 6.34 24.87 1.44
CA GLU A 342 5.94 25.85 2.46
C GLU A 342 6.82 25.76 3.72
N GLU A 343 7.24 24.55 4.08
CA GLU A 343 8.14 24.30 5.20
C GLU A 343 9.55 24.88 4.97
N ASP A 344 10.09 24.73 3.75
CA ASP A 344 11.40 25.29 3.39
C ASP A 344 11.37 26.80 3.44
N VAL A 345 10.28 27.42 2.96
CA VAL A 345 10.11 28.88 3.00
C VAL A 345 9.99 29.38 4.43
N LYS A 346 9.32 28.65 5.34
CA LYS A 346 9.22 29.02 6.75
C LYS A 346 10.58 28.98 7.46
N LYS A 347 11.44 28.04 7.10
CA LYS A 347 12.78 27.85 7.74
C LYS A 347 13.84 28.84 7.28
N LYS A 348 13.73 29.39 6.06
CA LYS A 348 14.71 30.32 5.49
C LYS A 348 14.38 31.76 5.89
N GLU A 349 15.43 32.60 6.04
CA GLU A 349 15.25 34.04 6.29
C GLU A 349 14.60 34.74 5.09
N GLU A 350 13.97 35.87 5.34
CA GLU A 350 13.26 36.67 4.34
C GLU A 350 14.19 37.16 3.22
N SER A 351 15.44 37.48 3.56
CA SER A 351 16.49 37.91 2.62
C SER A 351 16.85 36.90 1.53
N PHE A 352 16.36 35.66 1.63
CA PHE A 352 16.52 34.65 0.57
C PHE A 352 15.42 34.70 -0.52
N PHE A 353 14.41 35.57 -0.35
CA PHE A 353 13.24 35.65 -1.22
C PHE A 353 13.06 37.05 -1.81
N ASP A 354 14.09 37.55 -2.54
CA ASP A 354 14.06 38.84 -3.19
C ASP A 354 13.05 38.90 -4.36
N GLU A 355 12.68 37.75 -4.94
CA GLU A 355 11.74 37.62 -6.03
C GLU A 355 10.56 36.72 -5.62
N PRO A 356 9.36 36.96 -6.22
CA PRO A 356 8.21 36.08 -6.03
C PRO A 356 8.52 34.66 -6.50
N PHE A 357 7.99 33.66 -5.78
CA PHE A 357 8.23 32.25 -6.03
C PHE A 357 6.92 31.45 -6.11
N LEU A 358 7.02 30.24 -6.68
CA LEU A 358 5.95 29.25 -6.68
C LEU A 358 6.20 28.19 -5.60
N LEU A 359 5.13 27.77 -4.93
CA LEU A 359 5.21 26.68 -3.97
C LEU A 359 5.01 25.31 -4.65
N LEU A 360 5.77 24.35 -4.19
CA LEU A 360 5.65 22.93 -4.60
C LEU A 360 4.22 22.41 -4.42
N GLU A 361 3.63 22.69 -3.25
CA GLU A 361 2.30 22.22 -2.89
C GLU A 361 1.23 22.81 -3.80
N ASP A 362 1.33 24.08 -4.18
CA ASP A 362 0.37 24.72 -5.08
C ASP A 362 0.41 24.11 -6.48
N ILE A 363 1.62 23.88 -7.04
CA ILE A 363 1.79 23.25 -8.34
C ILE A 363 1.28 21.81 -8.30
N GLN A 364 1.69 21.05 -7.28
CA GLN A 364 1.33 19.64 -7.15
C GLN A 364 -0.18 19.44 -6.98
N ASN A 365 -0.82 20.20 -6.08
CA ASN A 365 -2.25 20.08 -5.82
C ASN A 365 -3.10 20.48 -7.04
N GLU A 366 -2.79 21.62 -7.67
CA GLU A 366 -3.54 22.07 -8.83
C GLU A 366 -3.38 21.12 -10.03
N THR A 367 -2.15 20.63 -10.27
CA THR A 367 -1.87 19.66 -11.32
C THR A 367 -2.66 18.37 -11.09
N ASN A 368 -2.59 17.77 -9.91
CA ASN A 368 -3.30 16.53 -9.60
C ASN A 368 -4.82 16.71 -9.69
N THR A 369 -5.35 17.84 -9.19
CA THR A 369 -6.79 18.17 -9.28
C THR A 369 -7.23 18.27 -10.74
N LYS A 370 -6.45 18.97 -11.58
CA LYS A 370 -6.76 19.12 -12.98
C LYS A 370 -6.67 17.81 -13.74
N ILE A 371 -5.65 16.97 -13.48
CA ILE A 371 -5.55 15.62 -14.05
C ILE A 371 -6.80 14.81 -13.75
N ILE A 372 -7.27 14.78 -12.51
CA ILE A 372 -8.48 14.05 -12.11
C ILE A 372 -9.70 14.54 -12.90
N SER A 373 -9.80 15.86 -13.14
CA SER A 373 -10.92 16.43 -13.89
C SER A 373 -10.86 16.15 -15.39
N GLU A 374 -9.66 16.06 -15.97
CA GLU A 374 -9.44 15.84 -17.40
C GLU A 374 -9.51 14.36 -17.81
N PHE A 375 -9.27 13.42 -16.87
CA PHE A 375 -9.22 11.98 -17.12
C PHE A 375 -10.28 11.25 -16.30
N PRO A 376 -11.49 10.97 -16.89
CA PRO A 376 -12.56 10.27 -16.20
C PRO A 376 -12.15 8.89 -15.66
N GLU A 377 -11.24 8.18 -16.34
CA GLU A 377 -10.73 6.89 -15.95
C GLU A 377 -9.86 6.96 -14.67
N ILE A 378 -9.06 8.00 -14.51
CA ILE A 378 -8.29 8.26 -13.28
C ILE A 378 -9.25 8.62 -12.14
N LYS A 379 -10.27 9.44 -12.44
CA LYS A 379 -11.32 9.78 -11.48
C LYS A 379 -12.10 8.55 -11.03
N ALA A 380 -12.42 7.63 -11.94
CA ALA A 380 -13.10 6.38 -11.61
C ALA A 380 -12.26 5.54 -10.65
N LYS A 381 -10.96 5.40 -10.91
CA LYS A 381 -10.02 4.68 -10.04
C LYS A 381 -9.94 5.29 -8.64
N GLN A 382 -9.93 6.61 -8.53
CA GLN A 382 -9.96 7.29 -7.22
C GLN A 382 -11.30 7.12 -6.50
N ASN A 383 -12.42 7.19 -7.22
CA ASN A 383 -13.73 6.95 -6.61
C ASN A 383 -13.84 5.54 -6.06
N GLU A 384 -13.33 4.53 -6.76
CA GLU A 384 -13.25 3.16 -6.29
C GLU A 384 -12.47 3.07 -4.97
N MET A 385 -11.32 3.73 -4.88
CA MET A 385 -10.53 3.78 -3.64
C MET A 385 -11.29 4.48 -2.51
N ILE A 386 -11.96 5.61 -2.77
CA ILE A 386 -12.78 6.32 -1.78
C ILE A 386 -13.91 5.43 -1.28
N GLN A 387 -14.58 4.70 -2.16
CA GLN A 387 -15.62 3.76 -1.79
C GLN A 387 -15.07 2.62 -0.92
N ASN A 388 -13.91 2.08 -1.25
CA ASN A 388 -13.25 1.06 -0.44
C ASN A 388 -12.90 1.59 0.97
N ILE A 389 -12.33 2.78 1.08
CA ILE A 389 -12.05 3.41 2.39
C ILE A 389 -13.33 3.59 3.20
N GLN A 390 -14.42 4.04 2.56
CA GLN A 390 -15.72 4.20 3.22
C GLN A 390 -16.30 2.85 3.67
N GLU A 391 -16.12 1.80 2.87
CA GLU A 391 -16.52 0.44 3.25
C GLU A 391 -15.73 -0.05 4.47
N LEU A 392 -14.40 0.06 4.44
CA LEU A 392 -13.54 -0.28 5.57
C LEU A 392 -13.90 0.53 6.82
N GLN A 393 -14.19 1.83 6.65
CA GLN A 393 -14.61 2.69 7.74
C GLN A 393 -15.92 2.23 8.38
N ARG A 394 -16.89 1.83 7.55
CA ARG A 394 -18.18 1.29 8.07
C ARG A 394 -18.00 -0.07 8.73
N MET A 395 -17.19 -0.96 8.14
CA MET A 395 -16.95 -2.30 8.66
C MET A 395 -16.22 -2.29 9.99
N PHE A 396 -15.17 -1.49 10.10
CA PHE A 396 -14.25 -1.49 11.24
C PHE A 396 -14.41 -0.27 12.15
N LEU A 397 -15.38 0.60 11.88
CA LEU A 397 -15.62 1.86 12.60
C LEU A 397 -14.33 2.69 12.75
N LEU A 398 -13.59 2.84 11.63
CA LEU A 398 -12.32 3.53 11.64
C LEU A 398 -12.46 4.99 12.05
N ASN A 399 -11.43 5.49 12.72
CA ASN A 399 -11.39 6.87 13.22
C ASN A 399 -11.44 7.87 12.05
N PRO A 400 -12.48 8.73 11.95
CA PRO A 400 -12.59 9.70 10.87
C PRO A 400 -11.43 10.71 10.83
N ASP A 401 -10.86 11.06 11.98
CA ASP A 401 -9.76 12.02 12.04
C ASP A 401 -8.47 11.40 11.49
N ALA A 402 -8.24 10.11 11.73
CA ALA A 402 -7.13 9.38 11.11
C ALA A 402 -7.26 9.39 9.58
N ILE A 403 -8.48 9.16 9.06
CA ILE A 403 -8.73 9.15 7.61
C ILE A 403 -8.45 10.51 6.98
N LYS A 404 -8.75 11.62 7.67
CA LYS A 404 -8.47 12.99 7.19
C LYS A 404 -6.98 13.34 7.18
N VAL A 405 -6.22 12.78 8.13
CA VAL A 405 -4.78 13.07 8.28
C VAL A 405 -3.95 12.38 7.22
N PHE A 406 -4.32 11.17 6.82
CA PHE A 406 -3.56 10.40 5.84
C PHE A 406 -4.03 10.67 4.41
N LYS A 407 -3.07 10.89 3.52
CA LYS A 407 -3.32 10.78 2.08
C LYS A 407 -3.21 9.29 1.71
N PHE A 408 -4.32 8.72 1.27
CA PHE A 408 -4.36 7.38 0.72
C PHE A 408 -4.16 7.44 -0.79
N THR A 409 -3.50 6.43 -1.31
CA THR A 409 -3.20 6.30 -2.74
C THR A 409 -3.76 4.98 -3.26
N SER A 410 -3.89 4.84 -4.56
CA SER A 410 -4.37 3.60 -5.19
C SER A 410 -3.46 2.37 -4.95
N ALA A 411 -2.25 2.56 -4.41
CA ALA A 411 -1.38 1.47 -3.97
C ALA A 411 -1.70 0.96 -2.56
N ASP A 412 -2.54 1.68 -1.82
CA ASP A 412 -2.93 1.28 -0.48
C ASP A 412 -4.01 0.19 -0.57
N ASP A 413 -3.60 -1.05 -0.31
CA ASP A 413 -4.52 -2.16 -0.08
C ASP A 413 -5.20 -2.02 1.30
N ASP A 414 -6.21 -2.83 1.56
CA ASP A 414 -6.97 -2.81 2.81
C ASP A 414 -6.06 -2.90 4.04
N LYS A 415 -5.03 -3.75 3.98
CA LYS A 415 -4.07 -3.92 5.07
C LYS A 415 -3.27 -2.63 5.32
N SER A 416 -2.83 -1.96 4.27
CA SER A 416 -2.09 -0.69 4.35
C SER A 416 -2.96 0.40 4.95
N ILE A 417 -4.21 0.54 4.48
CA ILE A 417 -5.19 1.50 5.00
C ILE A 417 -5.42 1.27 6.49
N LEU A 418 -5.76 0.04 6.89
CA LEU A 418 -5.99 -0.33 8.28
C LEU A 418 -4.75 -0.09 9.15
N THR A 419 -3.55 -0.44 8.65
CA THR A 419 -2.29 -0.24 9.38
C THR A 419 -2.03 1.24 9.65
N LYS A 420 -2.23 2.13 8.67
CA LYS A 420 -2.06 3.58 8.82
C LYS A 420 -3.02 4.13 9.89
N VAL A 421 -4.30 3.77 9.80
CA VAL A 421 -5.32 4.23 10.75
C VAL A 421 -5.05 3.74 12.16
N TYR A 422 -4.75 2.46 12.33
CA TYR A 422 -4.47 1.91 13.66
C TYR A 422 -3.18 2.47 14.28
N LYS A 423 -2.15 2.74 13.46
CA LYS A 423 -0.94 3.41 13.94
C LYS A 423 -1.25 4.80 14.49
N TYR A 424 -2.07 5.57 13.80
CA TYR A 424 -2.53 6.88 14.30
C TYR A 424 -3.26 6.75 15.63
N ASP A 425 -4.20 5.80 15.74
CA ASP A 425 -4.94 5.57 16.98
C ASP A 425 -4.02 5.21 18.16
N VAL A 426 -3.02 4.35 17.91
CA VAL A 426 -2.01 3.98 18.93
C VAL A 426 -1.19 5.20 19.36
N GLU A 427 -0.77 6.06 18.43
CA GLU A 427 -0.05 7.30 18.75
C GLU A 427 -0.90 8.28 19.56
N VAL A 428 -2.18 8.41 19.23
CA VAL A 428 -3.14 9.25 19.99
C VAL A 428 -3.34 8.69 21.39
N ILE A 429 -3.51 7.38 21.55
CA ILE A 429 -3.65 6.71 22.85
C ILE A 429 -2.39 6.94 23.68
N ALA A 430 -1.20 6.68 23.12
CA ALA A 430 0.05 6.85 23.84
C ALA A 430 0.28 8.29 24.34
N LYS A 431 -0.10 9.29 23.53
CA LYS A 431 -0.02 10.71 23.95
C LYS A 431 -0.99 11.00 25.11
N ARG A 432 -2.22 10.47 25.05
CA ARG A 432 -3.23 10.64 26.09
C ARG A 432 -2.81 9.96 27.40
N ASP A 433 -2.29 8.74 27.34
CA ASP A 433 -1.80 7.99 28.49
C ASP A 433 -0.64 8.71 29.19
N ALA A 434 0.28 9.29 28.40
CA ALA A 434 1.37 10.10 28.94
C ALA A 434 0.85 11.38 29.61
N MET A 435 -0.20 12.01 29.07
CA MET A 435 -0.85 13.16 29.71
C MET A 435 -1.54 12.77 31.00
N LEU A 436 -2.31 11.65 30.98
CA LEU A 436 -3.01 11.12 32.13
C LEU A 436 -2.03 10.81 33.28
N LYS A 437 -0.90 10.15 32.98
CA LYS A 437 0.18 9.91 33.94
C LYS A 437 0.66 11.20 34.61
N LYS A 438 0.94 12.24 33.81
CA LYS A 438 1.37 13.54 34.32
C LYS A 438 0.35 14.19 35.25
N GLN A 439 -0.95 14.06 34.93
CA GLN A 439 -2.04 14.59 35.76
C GLN A 439 -2.16 13.84 37.08
N ILE A 440 -2.04 12.50 37.05
CA ILE A 440 -2.04 11.68 38.28
C ILE A 440 -0.81 12.04 39.16
N GLU A 441 0.36 12.20 38.56
CA GLU A 441 1.57 12.62 39.28
C GLU A 441 1.43 14.06 39.85
N ALA A 442 0.71 14.95 39.16
CA ALA A 442 0.43 16.29 39.65
C ALA A 442 -0.54 16.26 40.86
N LEU A 443 -1.58 15.44 40.79
CA LEU A 443 -2.48 15.22 41.93
C LEU A 443 -1.78 14.70 43.19
N GLN A 444 -0.82 13.76 43.00
CA GLN A 444 -0.03 13.22 44.10
C GLN A 444 0.90 14.23 44.76
N LYS A 445 1.21 15.33 44.07
CA LYS A 445 2.11 16.40 44.54
C LYS A 445 1.35 17.59 45.15
N LEU A 446 0.03 17.55 45.20
CA LEU A 446 -0.73 18.63 45.82
C LEU A 446 -0.46 18.68 47.31
N ASP A 447 -0.14 19.88 47.81
CA ASP A 447 0.10 20.13 49.22
C ASP A 447 -1.18 20.72 49.84
N THR A 448 -1.71 20.04 50.86
CA THR A 448 -2.91 20.46 51.59
C THR A 448 -2.72 21.77 52.34
N SER A 449 -1.49 22.27 52.49
CA SER A 449 -1.18 23.54 53.12
C SER A 449 -1.24 24.75 52.16
N ASP A 450 -1.34 24.51 50.85
CA ASP A 450 -1.47 25.57 49.85
C ASP A 450 -2.80 26.31 49.97
N SER A 451 -2.77 27.63 49.85
CA SER A 451 -3.98 28.47 49.95
C SER A 451 -5.00 28.27 48.82
N ASP A 452 -4.55 27.67 47.71
CA ASP A 452 -5.36 27.38 46.52
C ASP A 452 -5.53 25.86 46.27
N TYR A 453 -5.34 25.06 47.32
CA TYR A 453 -5.42 23.60 47.27
C TYR A 453 -6.78 23.12 46.72
N ASP A 454 -7.91 23.63 47.22
CA ASP A 454 -9.24 23.18 46.82
C ASP A 454 -9.52 23.50 45.35
N GLU A 455 -9.08 24.64 44.86
CA GLU A 455 -9.22 25.04 43.46
C GLU A 455 -8.34 24.16 42.52
N LYS A 456 -7.09 23.93 42.89
CA LYS A 456 -6.18 23.06 42.17
C LYS A 456 -6.69 21.62 42.13
N LEU A 457 -7.17 21.09 43.25
CA LEU A 457 -7.74 19.75 43.36
C LEU A 457 -8.95 19.60 42.43
N SER A 458 -9.92 20.55 42.52
CA SER A 458 -11.12 20.52 41.69
C SER A 458 -10.79 20.54 40.19
N ASN A 459 -9.91 21.44 39.76
CA ASN A 459 -9.52 21.56 38.37
C ASN A 459 -8.82 20.30 37.86
N GLN A 460 -7.93 19.68 38.64
CA GLN A 460 -7.21 18.47 38.23
C GLN A 460 -8.14 17.25 38.23
N VAL A 461 -9.09 17.14 39.15
CA VAL A 461 -10.09 16.07 39.14
C VAL A 461 -11.05 16.21 37.97
N ASP A 462 -11.50 17.43 37.65
CA ASP A 462 -12.36 17.70 36.51
C ASP A 462 -11.65 17.32 35.17
N ASP A 463 -10.38 17.64 35.07
CA ASP A 463 -9.59 17.25 33.88
C ASP A 463 -9.40 15.72 33.76
N LEU A 464 -9.11 15.03 34.86
CA LEU A 464 -9.04 13.58 34.90
C LEU A 464 -10.37 12.92 34.47
N VAL A 465 -11.50 13.39 35.00
CA VAL A 465 -12.82 12.86 34.65
C VAL A 465 -13.14 13.07 33.16
N LYS A 466 -12.65 14.11 32.54
CA LYS A 466 -12.78 14.35 31.08
C LYS A 466 -11.90 13.41 30.24
N PHE A 467 -10.71 13.04 30.74
CA PHE A 467 -9.74 12.22 29.99
C PHE A 467 -10.01 10.72 30.04
N ILE A 468 -10.43 10.18 31.17
CA ILE A 468 -10.67 8.74 31.38
C ILE A 468 -11.65 8.14 30.33
N PRO A 469 -12.83 8.75 30.04
CA PRO A 469 -13.74 8.22 29.04
C PRO A 469 -13.16 8.19 27.62
N GLN A 470 -12.23 9.11 27.30
CA GLN A 470 -11.62 9.18 25.98
C GLN A 470 -10.57 8.08 25.76
N GLN A 471 -9.91 7.62 26.83
CA GLN A 471 -8.90 6.57 26.78
C GLN A 471 -9.48 5.24 26.28
N ASN A 472 -10.67 4.87 26.72
CA ASN A 472 -11.33 3.59 26.41
C ASN A 472 -12.11 3.62 25.09
N ARG A 473 -12.22 4.78 24.43
CA ARG A 473 -13.06 4.94 23.23
C ARG A 473 -12.63 4.02 22.10
N THR A 474 -11.34 3.90 21.84
CA THR A 474 -10.81 3.07 20.72
C THR A 474 -11.11 1.59 20.97
N ALA A 475 -10.84 1.07 22.16
CA ALA A 475 -11.14 -0.32 22.51
C ALA A 475 -12.65 -0.62 22.42
N LEU A 476 -13.48 0.30 22.92
CA LEU A 476 -14.93 0.16 22.80
C LEU A 476 -15.39 0.25 21.34
N THR A 477 -14.80 1.12 20.54
CA THR A 477 -15.10 1.21 19.10
C THR A 477 -14.77 -0.09 18.37
N GLN A 478 -13.62 -0.71 18.65
CA GLN A 478 -13.26 -2.00 18.08
C GLN A 478 -14.22 -3.11 18.51
N TYR A 479 -14.64 -3.11 19.76
CA TYR A 479 -15.64 -4.06 20.26
C TYR A 479 -16.99 -3.90 19.54
N VAL A 480 -17.48 -2.68 19.39
CA VAL A 480 -18.73 -2.37 18.67
C VAL A 480 -18.62 -2.69 17.19
N ALA A 481 -17.44 -2.45 16.56
CA ALA A 481 -17.18 -2.85 15.18
C ALA A 481 -17.26 -4.37 15.00
N ARG A 482 -16.66 -5.15 15.90
CA ARG A 482 -16.77 -6.62 15.87
C ARG A 482 -18.24 -7.07 15.92
N ARG A 483 -19.06 -6.46 16.77
CA ARG A 483 -20.50 -6.72 16.81
C ARG A 483 -21.19 -6.40 15.50
N GLN A 484 -20.83 -5.28 14.87
CA GLN A 484 -21.39 -4.91 13.55
C GLN A 484 -21.07 -5.95 12.47
N LEU A 485 -19.87 -6.51 12.48
CA LEU A 485 -19.51 -7.59 11.57
C LEU A 485 -20.32 -8.87 11.82
N VAL A 486 -20.55 -9.22 13.07
CA VAL A 486 -21.41 -10.36 13.44
C VAL A 486 -22.85 -10.14 12.95
N LEU A 487 -23.41 -8.93 13.15
CA LEU A 487 -24.75 -8.60 12.63
C LEU A 487 -24.83 -8.69 11.11
N LYS A 488 -23.81 -8.17 10.39
CA LYS A 488 -23.73 -8.29 8.94
C LYS A 488 -23.66 -9.76 8.49
N GLN A 489 -22.85 -10.57 9.15
CA GLN A 489 -22.76 -12.00 8.86
C GLN A 489 -24.08 -12.72 9.11
N PHE A 490 -24.76 -12.41 10.20
CA PHE A 490 -26.06 -12.94 10.53
C PHE A 490 -27.10 -12.64 9.45
N ASP A 491 -27.17 -11.39 8.98
CA ASP A 491 -28.05 -10.96 7.89
C ASP A 491 -27.75 -11.68 6.56
N LEU A 492 -26.45 -11.85 6.24
CA LEU A 492 -26.04 -12.60 5.04
C LEU A 492 -26.49 -14.07 5.10
N ILE A 493 -26.38 -14.72 6.26
CA ILE A 493 -26.86 -16.10 6.45
C ILE A 493 -28.37 -16.18 6.26
N LEU A 494 -29.15 -15.28 6.90
CA LEU A 494 -30.60 -15.25 6.76
C LEU A 494 -31.06 -15.04 5.31
N LYS A 495 -30.36 -14.17 4.60
CA LYS A 495 -30.64 -13.87 3.16
C LYS A 495 -30.05 -14.89 2.19
N ARG A 496 -29.37 -15.92 2.70
CA ARG A 496 -28.71 -16.97 1.90
C ARG A 496 -27.73 -16.40 0.85
N ARG A 497 -26.90 -15.48 1.25
CA ARG A 497 -25.91 -14.82 0.38
C ARG A 497 -24.49 -15.37 0.52
N LEU A 498 -24.28 -16.41 1.31
CA LEU A 498 -22.98 -17.07 1.41
C LEU A 498 -22.87 -18.16 0.35
N ASP A 499 -21.72 -18.30 -0.29
CA ASP A 499 -21.47 -19.30 -1.35
C ASP A 499 -21.75 -20.72 -0.86
N CYS A 500 -21.45 -21.02 0.42
CA CYS A 500 -21.69 -22.33 1.01
C CYS A 500 -23.18 -22.70 1.17
N GLN A 501 -24.10 -21.74 1.03
CA GLN A 501 -25.55 -21.94 1.15
C GLN A 501 -26.23 -22.24 -0.19
N THR A 502 -25.58 -22.04 -1.32
CA THR A 502 -26.18 -22.19 -2.66
C THR A 502 -26.40 -23.65 -3.05
N GLU A 503 -25.66 -24.59 -2.49
CA GLU A 503 -25.62 -26.01 -2.88
C GLU A 503 -26.19 -26.99 -1.82
N GLY A 504 -26.88 -26.54 -0.77
CA GLY A 504 -27.22 -27.46 0.32
C GLY A 504 -28.62 -27.36 0.92
N SER A 505 -28.99 -28.36 1.72
CA SER A 505 -30.19 -28.35 2.54
C SER A 505 -30.12 -27.25 3.60
N ARG A 506 -31.27 -26.73 4.04
CA ARG A 506 -31.37 -25.66 5.03
C ARG A 506 -30.86 -26.01 6.44
N ASN A 507 -30.59 -27.29 6.69
CA ASN A 507 -29.88 -27.72 7.92
C ASN A 507 -28.48 -27.09 8.05
N LYS A 508 -27.85 -26.69 6.93
CA LYS A 508 -26.60 -25.91 6.98
C LYS A 508 -26.81 -24.50 7.54
N ASP A 509 -27.97 -23.88 7.26
CA ASP A 509 -28.28 -22.53 7.72
C ASP A 509 -28.43 -22.50 9.25
N GLU A 510 -29.06 -23.50 9.86
CA GLU A 510 -29.14 -23.68 11.31
C GLU A 510 -27.76 -23.78 11.94
N LYS A 511 -26.92 -24.65 11.37
CA LYS A 511 -25.55 -24.84 11.87
C LYS A 511 -24.69 -23.56 11.74
N LEU A 512 -24.84 -22.79 10.67
CA LEU A 512 -24.16 -21.51 10.50
C LEU A 512 -24.60 -20.48 11.54
N LEU A 513 -25.92 -20.36 11.78
CA LEU A 513 -26.47 -19.45 12.79
C LEU A 513 -26.07 -19.87 14.20
N HIS A 514 -26.15 -21.16 14.51
CA HIS A 514 -25.72 -21.68 15.81
C HIS A 514 -24.24 -21.35 16.06
N ASN A 515 -23.34 -21.69 15.13
CA ASN A 515 -21.90 -21.43 15.30
C ASN A 515 -21.55 -19.93 15.31
N LEU A 516 -22.37 -19.07 14.70
CA LEU A 516 -22.19 -17.62 14.79
C LEU A 516 -22.56 -17.10 16.19
N ILE A 517 -23.59 -17.66 16.81
CA ILE A 517 -24.06 -17.26 18.14
C ILE A 517 -23.18 -17.89 19.23
N PHE A 518 -23.03 -19.20 19.19
CA PHE A 518 -22.16 -19.93 20.10
C PHE A 518 -21.61 -21.17 19.40
N LYS A 519 -20.30 -21.29 19.34
CA LYS A 519 -19.65 -22.41 18.63
C LYS A 519 -20.06 -23.77 19.23
N GLN A 520 -20.50 -24.70 18.37
CA GLN A 520 -20.87 -26.05 18.75
C GLN A 520 -19.72 -26.74 19.55
N HIS A 521 -20.09 -27.47 20.59
CA HIS A 521 -19.18 -28.15 21.52
C HIS A 521 -18.20 -27.23 22.26
N SER A 522 -18.56 -25.95 22.46
CA SER A 522 -17.76 -24.97 23.20
C SER A 522 -18.32 -24.74 24.61
N THR A 523 -17.41 -24.42 25.54
CA THR A 523 -17.73 -23.92 26.88
C THR A 523 -17.32 -22.45 27.09
N ASP A 524 -16.71 -21.83 26.05
CA ASP A 524 -16.20 -20.45 26.13
C ASP A 524 -17.29 -19.43 25.78
N THR A 525 -18.10 -19.09 26.74
CA THR A 525 -19.19 -18.10 26.63
C THR A 525 -18.64 -16.69 26.43
N ASN A 526 -17.48 -16.35 26.99
CA ASN A 526 -16.88 -15.02 26.89
C ASN A 526 -16.54 -14.61 25.45
N ASN A 527 -16.10 -15.58 24.63
CA ASN A 527 -15.77 -15.36 23.22
C ASN A 527 -16.94 -15.70 22.27
N SER A 528 -18.14 -15.88 22.80
CA SER A 528 -19.36 -16.14 22.04
C SER A 528 -20.02 -14.85 21.54
N SER A 529 -21.04 -15.02 20.70
CA SER A 529 -21.97 -13.94 20.33
C SER A 529 -23.34 -14.09 21.03
N LEU A 530 -23.38 -14.68 22.22
CA LEU A 530 -24.60 -14.82 23.02
C LEU A 530 -25.26 -13.48 23.39
N TRP A 531 -24.51 -12.38 23.32
CA TRP A 531 -25.03 -11.02 23.40
C TRP A 531 -26.12 -10.71 22.35
N LEU A 532 -26.19 -11.48 21.26
CA LEU A 532 -27.28 -11.38 20.27
C LEU A 532 -28.62 -11.67 20.90
N LEU A 533 -28.68 -12.58 21.83
CA LEU A 533 -29.90 -12.89 22.61
C LEU A 533 -30.06 -11.90 23.74
N ASN A 534 -29.10 -11.85 24.67
CA ASN A 534 -29.05 -10.91 25.77
C ASN A 534 -27.60 -10.60 26.17
N GLU A 535 -27.32 -9.36 26.59
CA GLU A 535 -25.98 -8.89 27.00
C GLU A 535 -25.41 -9.72 28.16
N GLU A 536 -26.24 -10.18 29.08
CA GLU A 536 -25.82 -10.91 30.28
C GLU A 536 -25.34 -12.35 29.96
N PHE A 537 -25.80 -12.94 28.87
CA PHE A 537 -25.53 -14.37 28.58
C PHE A 537 -24.06 -14.70 28.36
N ILE A 538 -23.25 -13.71 27.98
CA ILE A 538 -21.79 -13.88 27.82
C ILE A 538 -21.07 -14.10 29.17
N TYR A 539 -21.71 -13.73 30.30
CA TYR A 539 -21.10 -13.86 31.62
C TYR A 539 -21.51 -15.14 32.35
N PHE A 540 -22.40 -15.94 31.76
CA PHE A 540 -22.89 -17.14 32.38
C PHE A 540 -21.96 -18.34 32.02
N SER A 541 -21.81 -19.28 32.97
CA SER A 541 -21.22 -20.57 32.62
C SER A 541 -22.17 -21.33 31.72
N GLY A 542 -21.65 -21.98 30.68
CA GLY A 542 -22.51 -22.64 29.70
C GLY A 542 -21.80 -23.55 28.74
N ILE A 543 -22.59 -24.31 28.03
CA ILE A 543 -22.15 -25.33 27.10
C ILE A 543 -23.03 -25.28 25.83
N SER A 544 -22.49 -25.76 24.74
CA SER A 544 -23.22 -25.93 23.48
C SER A 544 -23.15 -27.39 22.99
N GLU A 545 -24.30 -27.95 22.58
CA GLU A 545 -24.46 -29.31 22.03
C GLU A 545 -23.74 -30.42 22.80
N SER A 546 -23.75 -30.34 24.12
CA SER A 546 -23.26 -31.41 24.98
C SER A 546 -24.39 -32.28 25.47
N ARG A 547 -24.13 -33.56 25.61
CA ARG A 547 -25.11 -34.48 26.21
C ARG A 547 -25.39 -34.05 27.62
N LEU A 548 -26.66 -34.07 28.04
CA LEU A 548 -27.04 -33.67 29.41
C LEU A 548 -26.24 -34.41 30.48
N CYS A 549 -25.98 -35.71 30.26
CA CYS A 549 -25.20 -36.54 31.20
C CYS A 549 -23.71 -36.16 31.29
N ASP A 550 -23.19 -35.42 30.27
CA ASP A 550 -21.78 -35.01 30.21
C ASP A 550 -21.55 -33.57 30.67
N VAL A 551 -22.63 -32.84 31.00
CA VAL A 551 -22.57 -31.45 31.44
C VAL A 551 -21.79 -31.33 32.74
N GLU A 552 -20.72 -30.50 32.70
CA GLU A 552 -19.92 -30.15 33.86
C GLU A 552 -19.82 -28.65 34.03
N ILE A 553 -19.95 -28.17 35.26
CA ILE A 553 -19.76 -26.78 35.65
C ILE A 553 -18.74 -26.75 36.78
N ASN A 554 -17.66 -25.98 36.59
CA ASN A 554 -16.56 -25.91 37.56
C ASN A 554 -15.93 -27.27 37.94
N GLY A 555 -15.99 -28.25 37.03
CA GLY A 555 -15.47 -29.61 37.24
C GLY A 555 -16.43 -30.54 37.98
N GLU A 556 -17.66 -30.15 38.25
CA GLU A 556 -18.68 -30.97 38.84
C GLU A 556 -19.77 -31.30 37.83
N LYS A 557 -20.22 -32.58 37.83
CA LYS A 557 -21.31 -33.05 36.97
C LYS A 557 -22.63 -32.39 37.43
N VAL A 558 -23.42 -31.91 36.46
CA VAL A 558 -24.73 -31.30 36.72
C VAL A 558 -25.81 -32.36 36.92
N PHE A 559 -25.76 -33.47 36.15
CA PHE A 559 -26.71 -34.59 36.25
C PHE A 559 -26.20 -35.70 37.15
N ARG A 560 -27.13 -36.30 37.89
CA ARG A 560 -26.86 -37.52 38.66
C ARG A 560 -26.33 -38.64 37.76
N GLN A 561 -25.33 -39.36 38.22
CA GLN A 561 -24.72 -40.42 37.43
C GLN A 561 -25.58 -41.67 37.42
N GLU A 562 -26.31 -41.95 38.53
CA GLU A 562 -27.24 -43.05 38.65
C GLU A 562 -28.61 -42.65 38.06
N ILE A 563 -29.11 -43.49 37.14
CA ILE A 563 -30.42 -43.37 36.53
C ILE A 563 -31.43 -44.12 37.39
N THR A 564 -32.48 -43.47 37.87
CA THR A 564 -33.56 -44.11 38.61
C THR A 564 -34.59 -44.77 37.70
N GLU A 565 -35.33 -45.78 38.18
CA GLU A 565 -36.39 -46.44 37.40
C GLU A 565 -37.45 -45.39 36.91
N LYS A 566 -37.80 -44.42 37.72
CA LYS A 566 -38.70 -43.35 37.33
C LYS A 566 -38.15 -42.46 36.20
N GLU A 567 -36.87 -42.19 36.21
CA GLU A 567 -36.22 -41.47 35.13
C GLU A 567 -36.25 -42.24 33.84
N LEU A 568 -36.01 -43.54 33.89
CA LEU A 568 -36.11 -44.43 32.73
C LEU A 568 -37.52 -44.49 32.17
N GLU A 569 -38.58 -44.55 33.01
CA GLU A 569 -39.97 -44.47 32.57
C GLU A 569 -40.27 -43.15 31.90
N TYR A 570 -39.82 -42.02 32.46
CA TYR A 570 -39.96 -40.70 31.93
C TYR A 570 -39.26 -40.51 30.58
N LEU A 571 -38.04 -41.00 30.45
CA LEU A 571 -37.30 -40.98 29.19
C LEU A 571 -37.94 -41.86 28.11
N HIS A 572 -38.51 -43.03 28.51
CA HIS A 572 -39.25 -43.89 27.60
C HIS A 572 -40.53 -43.27 27.06
N GLU A 573 -41.23 -42.50 27.88
CA GLU A 573 -42.43 -41.71 27.42
C GLU A 573 -42.06 -40.69 26.38
N PHE A 574 -40.85 -40.11 26.39
CA PHE A 574 -40.31 -39.17 25.36
C PHE A 574 -39.72 -39.88 24.14
N GLY A 575 -39.57 -41.18 24.15
CA GLY A 575 -39.03 -41.97 23.05
C GLY A 575 -37.55 -41.70 22.77
N GLU A 576 -36.80 -41.15 23.74
CA GLU A 576 -35.40 -40.82 23.64
C GLU A 576 -34.58 -41.41 24.75
N GLU A 577 -33.33 -41.82 24.43
CA GLU A 577 -32.37 -42.25 25.43
C GLU A 577 -31.63 -41.00 26.00
N ARG A 578 -31.33 -41.05 27.31
CA ARG A 578 -30.62 -39.95 28.02
C ARG A 578 -29.36 -39.49 27.30
N GLU A 579 -28.63 -40.44 26.64
CA GLU A 579 -27.40 -40.16 25.91
C GLU A 579 -27.63 -39.32 24.66
N ASN A 580 -28.86 -39.25 24.16
CA ASN A 580 -29.21 -38.51 22.93
C ASN A 580 -29.72 -37.10 23.19
N LEU A 581 -30.05 -36.78 24.44
CA LEU A 581 -30.59 -35.48 24.84
C LEU A 581 -29.48 -34.43 24.87
N ARG A 582 -29.54 -33.49 23.96
CA ARG A 582 -28.55 -32.42 23.77
C ARG A 582 -29.26 -31.12 23.45
N PRO A 583 -29.42 -30.23 24.43
CA PRO A 583 -29.86 -28.88 24.13
C PRO A 583 -28.79 -28.17 23.28
N ASP A 584 -29.21 -27.34 22.36
CA ASP A 584 -28.29 -26.59 21.50
C ASP A 584 -27.38 -25.69 22.35
N ILE A 585 -27.95 -24.98 23.32
CA ILE A 585 -27.21 -24.19 24.31
C ILE A 585 -27.87 -24.31 25.68
N LEU A 586 -27.03 -24.53 26.68
CA LEU A 586 -27.44 -24.55 28.08
C LEU A 586 -26.54 -23.63 28.90
N LEU A 587 -27.12 -22.63 29.54
CA LEU A 587 -26.40 -21.65 30.36
C LEU A 587 -26.89 -21.69 31.82
N PHE A 588 -25.95 -21.47 32.72
CA PHE A 588 -26.19 -21.47 34.15
C PHE A 588 -25.78 -20.12 34.77
N PRO A 589 -26.70 -19.14 34.86
CA PRO A 589 -26.50 -18.03 35.75
C PRO A 589 -26.64 -18.55 37.17
N SER A 590 -25.73 -18.40 38.04
CA SER A 590 -25.88 -18.76 39.45
C SER A 590 -27.35 -18.58 39.96
N GLU A 591 -27.67 -18.83 41.21
CA GLU A 591 -28.97 -18.62 41.82
C GLU A 591 -30.08 -19.64 41.47
N GLY A 592 -29.70 -20.85 41.10
CA GLY A 592 -30.66 -21.92 40.83
C GLY A 592 -31.49 -21.74 39.55
N LYS A 593 -30.93 -21.04 38.57
CA LYS A 593 -31.51 -20.77 37.25
C LYS A 593 -30.81 -21.53 36.16
N ALA A 594 -31.54 -21.91 35.12
CA ALA A 594 -30.96 -22.43 33.86
C ALA A 594 -31.66 -21.82 32.65
N LEU A 595 -30.88 -21.51 31.61
CA LEU A 595 -31.38 -21.05 30.32
C LEU A 595 -31.17 -22.15 29.28
N ILE A 596 -32.22 -22.49 28.56
CA ILE A 596 -32.27 -23.53 27.55
C ILE A 596 -32.59 -22.86 26.23
N ILE A 597 -31.73 -22.98 25.25
CA ILE A 597 -31.87 -22.35 23.92
C ILE A 597 -31.84 -23.45 22.86
N GLU A 598 -32.85 -23.44 22.00
CA GLU A 598 -33.01 -24.35 20.89
C GLU A 598 -33.12 -23.58 19.58
N PHE A 599 -32.33 -23.94 18.58
CA PHE A 599 -32.36 -23.40 17.23
C PHE A 599 -33.08 -24.37 16.30
N LYS A 600 -33.78 -23.85 15.33
CA LYS A 600 -34.37 -24.65 14.25
C LYS A 600 -34.05 -24.01 12.90
N ALA A 601 -33.87 -24.83 11.89
CA ALA A 601 -33.60 -24.33 10.54
C ALA A 601 -34.66 -23.30 10.12
N PRO A 602 -34.30 -22.23 9.42
CA PRO A 602 -35.21 -21.12 9.10
C PRO A 602 -36.50 -21.51 8.36
N ASP A 603 -36.51 -22.63 7.67
CA ASP A 603 -37.71 -23.16 6.96
C ASP A 603 -38.55 -24.11 7.79
N VAL A 604 -38.06 -24.56 8.92
CA VAL A 604 -38.77 -25.49 9.81
C VAL A 604 -39.74 -24.70 10.69
N ASN A 605 -40.98 -25.18 10.81
CA ASN A 605 -41.95 -24.67 11.77
C ASN A 605 -41.57 -25.22 13.17
N PRO A 606 -41.15 -24.36 14.10
CA PRO A 606 -40.64 -24.82 15.40
C PRO A 606 -41.71 -25.20 16.40
N SER A 607 -43.00 -25.06 16.09
CA SER A 607 -44.10 -25.22 17.04
C SER A 607 -44.08 -26.54 17.81
N LYS A 608 -43.74 -27.65 17.16
CA LYS A 608 -43.65 -28.98 17.78
C LYS A 608 -42.47 -29.15 18.75
N TYR A 609 -41.52 -28.23 18.77
CA TYR A 609 -40.34 -28.28 19.63
C TYR A 609 -40.52 -27.48 20.93
N VAL A 610 -41.66 -26.80 21.11
CA VAL A 610 -41.99 -26.10 22.36
C VAL A 610 -41.92 -27.06 23.56
N THR A 611 -42.46 -28.28 23.40
CA THR A 611 -42.45 -29.32 24.44
C THR A 611 -41.02 -29.82 24.75
N GLN A 612 -40.12 -29.80 23.80
CA GLN A 612 -38.72 -30.24 24.01
C GLN A 612 -38.03 -29.39 25.09
N ILE A 613 -38.21 -28.07 25.08
CA ILE A 613 -37.64 -27.17 26.10
C ILE A 613 -38.26 -27.42 27.47
N GLN A 614 -39.56 -27.66 27.52
CA GLN A 614 -40.27 -28.01 28.78
C GLN A 614 -39.74 -29.33 29.36
N ASN A 615 -39.48 -30.31 28.48
CA ASN A 615 -38.90 -31.57 28.89
C ASN A 615 -37.49 -31.42 29.46
N TYR A 616 -36.64 -30.60 28.83
CA TYR A 616 -35.32 -30.30 29.39
C TYR A 616 -35.41 -29.63 30.76
N ALA A 617 -36.37 -28.71 30.95
CA ALA A 617 -36.57 -28.08 32.25
C ALA A 617 -37.02 -29.08 33.30
N SER A 618 -37.95 -30.01 32.98
CA SER A 618 -38.35 -31.09 33.86
C SER A 618 -37.21 -32.02 34.24
N LEU A 619 -36.38 -32.44 33.28
CA LEU A 619 -35.20 -33.26 33.54
C LEU A 619 -34.18 -32.56 34.44
N LEU A 620 -33.93 -31.27 34.19
CA LEU A 620 -33.02 -30.47 35.00
C LEU A 620 -33.52 -30.27 36.41
N LEU A 621 -34.83 -30.08 36.61
CA LEU A 621 -35.43 -29.97 37.93
C LEU A 621 -35.32 -31.25 38.77
N ASN A 622 -35.59 -32.40 38.14
CA ASN A 622 -35.82 -33.67 38.87
C ASN A 622 -34.54 -34.53 38.99
N TYR A 623 -33.57 -34.38 38.04
CA TYR A 623 -32.44 -35.31 37.93
C TYR A 623 -31.08 -34.66 38.03
N CYS A 624 -30.98 -33.38 38.43
CA CYS A 624 -29.68 -32.76 38.71
C CYS A 624 -29.12 -33.24 40.05
N GLU A 625 -27.78 -33.12 40.19
CA GLU A 625 -27.14 -33.32 41.48
C GLU A 625 -27.60 -32.32 42.52
N PRO A 626 -27.68 -32.68 43.81
CA PRO A 626 -28.15 -31.81 44.89
C PRO A 626 -27.37 -30.48 45.00
N ASN A 627 -26.14 -30.43 44.52
CA ASN A 627 -25.30 -29.25 44.48
C ASN A 627 -25.77 -28.23 43.44
N PHE A 628 -26.64 -28.64 42.52
CA PHE A 628 -27.25 -27.79 41.47
C PHE A 628 -28.77 -27.67 41.67
N PRO A 629 -29.24 -26.94 42.67
CA PRO A 629 -30.68 -26.82 42.98
C PRO A 629 -31.37 -25.88 41.99
N LEU A 630 -31.60 -26.35 40.76
CA LEU A 630 -32.25 -25.58 39.69
C LEU A 630 -33.78 -25.53 39.95
N LYS A 631 -34.37 -24.33 39.89
CA LYS A 631 -35.80 -24.10 40.12
C LYS A 631 -36.47 -23.20 39.07
N SER A 632 -35.71 -22.29 38.49
CA SER A 632 -36.24 -21.34 37.51
C SER A 632 -35.57 -21.57 36.12
N PHE A 633 -36.42 -21.79 35.14
CA PHE A 633 -35.97 -22.10 33.77
C PHE A 633 -36.41 -21.01 32.79
N TYR A 634 -35.53 -20.68 31.88
CA TYR A 634 -35.78 -19.72 30.78
C TYR A 634 -35.53 -20.43 29.46
N GLY A 635 -36.61 -20.64 28.69
CA GLY A 635 -36.53 -21.32 27.40
C GLY A 635 -36.57 -20.34 26.23
N TYR A 636 -35.66 -20.51 25.27
CA TYR A 636 -35.65 -19.75 24.03
C TYR A 636 -35.72 -20.71 22.87
N LEU A 637 -36.83 -20.63 22.10
CA LEU A 637 -36.97 -21.37 20.83
C LEU A 637 -36.83 -20.41 19.68
N VAL A 638 -35.76 -20.57 18.87
CA VAL A 638 -35.43 -19.66 17.81
C VAL A 638 -35.57 -20.33 16.45
N GLY A 639 -36.36 -19.74 15.57
CA GLY A 639 -36.59 -20.18 14.20
C GLY A 639 -36.92 -18.99 13.30
N GLU A 640 -37.33 -19.19 12.07
CA GLU A 640 -37.83 -18.10 11.20
C GLU A 640 -39.29 -18.31 10.81
N ASN A 641 -39.65 -19.58 10.47
CA ASN A 641 -41.00 -19.93 10.04
C ASN A 641 -41.94 -20.15 11.22
N ILE A 642 -42.28 -19.07 11.92
CA ILE A 642 -43.11 -19.09 13.15
C ILE A 642 -44.52 -18.55 12.83
N GLU A 643 -45.53 -19.41 12.96
CA GLU A 643 -46.91 -19.04 12.88
C GLU A 643 -47.53 -19.03 14.32
N PRO A 644 -48.01 -17.86 14.81
CA PRO A 644 -48.54 -17.75 16.20
C PRO A 644 -49.63 -18.75 16.51
N LYS A 645 -50.52 -19.08 15.58
CA LYS A 645 -51.59 -20.07 15.74
C LYS A 645 -51.04 -21.47 16.01
N ASP A 646 -49.96 -21.86 15.35
CA ASP A 646 -49.39 -23.20 15.50
C ASP A 646 -48.72 -23.38 16.85
N ILE A 647 -48.01 -22.36 17.32
CA ILE A 647 -47.44 -22.31 18.70
C ILE A 647 -48.56 -22.43 19.72
N ARG A 648 -49.66 -21.67 19.55
CA ARG A 648 -50.76 -21.64 20.50
C ARG A 648 -51.64 -22.94 20.46
N HIS A 649 -51.56 -23.71 19.42
CA HIS A 649 -52.15 -25.06 19.39
C HIS A 649 -51.42 -26.02 20.33
N HIS A 650 -50.13 -25.90 20.47
CA HIS A 650 -49.32 -26.68 21.42
C HIS A 650 -49.49 -26.21 22.86
N ASN A 651 -49.48 -24.87 23.05
CA ASN A 651 -49.74 -24.29 24.36
C ASN A 651 -50.53 -22.96 24.22
N PRO A 652 -51.82 -22.91 24.59
CA PRO A 652 -52.68 -21.75 24.40
C PRO A 652 -52.30 -20.53 25.28
N HIS A 653 -51.43 -20.71 26.26
CA HIS A 653 -50.98 -19.64 27.17
C HIS A 653 -49.90 -18.74 26.57
N PHE A 654 -49.37 -19.05 25.35
CA PHE A 654 -48.48 -18.14 24.68
C PHE A 654 -49.19 -16.84 24.27
N ILE A 655 -48.52 -15.73 24.54
CA ILE A 655 -49.01 -14.36 24.33
C ILE A 655 -48.13 -13.71 23.27
N ASN A 656 -48.71 -12.98 22.31
CA ASN A 656 -47.96 -12.19 21.35
C ASN A 656 -47.35 -10.96 22.03
N SER A 657 -46.08 -10.69 21.81
CA SER A 657 -45.44 -9.45 22.26
C SER A 657 -46.04 -8.24 21.54
N PRO A 658 -46.32 -7.13 22.23
CA PRO A 658 -46.87 -5.92 21.61
C PRO A 658 -45.79 -5.12 20.85
N ASN A 659 -44.51 -5.30 21.14
CA ASN A 659 -43.44 -4.45 20.66
C ASN A 659 -42.60 -5.09 19.56
N PHE A 660 -42.47 -6.42 19.56
CA PHE A 660 -41.68 -7.18 18.62
C PHE A 660 -42.44 -8.41 18.15
N ASP A 661 -42.10 -8.92 16.99
CA ASP A 661 -42.73 -10.12 16.40
C ASP A 661 -42.15 -11.40 17.05
N TYR A 662 -42.59 -11.68 18.29
CA TYR A 662 -42.32 -12.92 19.02
C TYR A 662 -43.44 -13.28 19.97
N LEU A 663 -43.47 -14.54 20.40
CA LEU A 663 -44.41 -15.01 21.43
C LEU A 663 -43.66 -15.30 22.73
N TYR A 664 -44.31 -15.08 23.84
CA TYR A 664 -43.78 -15.48 25.15
C TYR A 664 -44.82 -16.25 25.95
N LEU A 665 -44.36 -17.20 26.75
CA LEU A 665 -45.13 -17.94 27.73
C LEU A 665 -44.78 -17.35 29.09
N PRO A 666 -45.77 -16.75 29.79
CA PRO A 666 -45.61 -16.38 31.22
C PRO A 666 -45.21 -17.61 32.05
N SER A 667 -44.57 -17.36 33.19
CA SER A 667 -44.11 -18.42 34.06
C SER A 667 -45.20 -19.48 34.30
N GLN A 668 -44.80 -20.75 34.03
CA GLN A 668 -45.62 -21.94 34.24
C GLN A 668 -44.91 -22.88 35.20
N PRO A 669 -45.66 -23.63 36.04
CA PRO A 669 -45.05 -24.61 36.92
C PRO A 669 -44.38 -25.74 36.13
N VAL A 670 -43.22 -26.18 36.64
CA VAL A 670 -42.54 -27.43 36.24
C VAL A 670 -42.65 -28.36 37.45
N VAL A 671 -43.35 -29.48 37.24
CA VAL A 671 -43.68 -30.40 38.34
C VAL A 671 -42.42 -31.08 38.89
N ASN A 672 -42.32 -31.09 40.20
CA ASN A 672 -41.27 -31.84 40.91
C ASN A 672 -41.81 -33.23 41.24
N ASP A 673 -41.17 -34.28 40.73
CA ASP A 673 -41.58 -35.69 40.93
C ASP A 673 -41.26 -36.21 42.36
N SER A 674 -40.57 -35.41 43.16
CA SER A 674 -40.25 -35.64 44.57
C SER A 674 -41.16 -34.69 45.40
N ASP A 675 -41.24 -34.91 46.74
CA ASP A 675 -42.00 -34.06 47.64
C ASP A 675 -41.46 -32.61 47.80
N GLY A 676 -40.62 -32.16 46.86
CA GLY A 676 -40.04 -30.83 46.79
C GLY A 676 -41.00 -29.79 46.15
N PRO A 677 -40.70 -28.50 46.28
CA PRO A 677 -41.45 -27.48 45.57
C PRO A 677 -41.28 -27.55 44.07
N ASP A 678 -42.33 -27.29 43.30
CA ASP A 678 -42.30 -27.18 41.85
C ASP A 678 -41.32 -26.07 41.41
N GLY A 679 -40.75 -26.30 40.22
CA GLY A 679 -40.01 -25.27 39.50
C GLY A 679 -40.91 -24.38 38.66
N GLU A 680 -40.34 -23.43 37.96
CA GLU A 680 -41.06 -22.57 37.04
C GLU A 680 -40.30 -22.40 35.71
N ILE A 681 -41.02 -22.28 34.61
CA ILE A 681 -40.43 -22.00 33.30
C ILE A 681 -41.10 -20.80 32.61
N TYR A 682 -40.28 -19.85 32.19
CA TYR A 682 -40.66 -18.80 31.26
C TYR A 682 -40.09 -19.13 29.87
N MET A 683 -40.84 -18.89 28.79
CA MET A 683 -40.33 -19.19 27.42
C MET A 683 -40.56 -18.04 26.45
N GLU A 684 -39.64 -17.87 25.51
CA GLU A 684 -39.82 -17.03 24.34
C GLU A 684 -39.68 -17.89 23.06
N VAL A 685 -40.56 -17.65 22.06
CA VAL A 685 -40.49 -18.20 20.72
C VAL A 685 -40.28 -17.02 19.79
N LEU A 686 -39.10 -16.92 19.19
CA LEU A 686 -38.68 -15.74 18.43
C LEU A 686 -38.07 -16.07 17.07
N LYS A 687 -38.30 -15.15 16.12
CA LYS A 687 -37.70 -15.24 14.79
C LYS A 687 -36.23 -14.81 14.82
N TYR A 688 -35.40 -15.44 13.99
CA TYR A 688 -34.01 -14.96 13.74
C TYR A 688 -34.01 -13.49 13.31
N SER A 689 -34.94 -13.10 12.42
CA SER A 689 -35.09 -11.71 11.97
C SER A 689 -35.42 -10.75 13.13
N THR A 690 -36.24 -11.18 14.09
CA THR A 690 -36.53 -10.40 15.32
C THR A 690 -35.33 -10.31 16.24
N LEU A 691 -34.57 -11.41 16.39
CA LEU A 691 -33.33 -11.45 17.15
C LEU A 691 -32.29 -10.48 16.55
N LEU A 692 -32.10 -10.51 15.25
CA LEU A 692 -31.21 -9.58 14.54
C LEU A 692 -31.62 -8.12 14.79
N LYS A 693 -32.88 -7.79 14.60
CA LYS A 693 -33.41 -6.43 14.83
C LYS A 693 -33.19 -5.94 16.26
N ARG A 694 -33.44 -6.80 17.27
CA ARG A 694 -33.19 -6.48 18.70
C ARG A 694 -31.71 -6.20 18.95
N ALA A 695 -30.82 -7.00 18.38
CA ALA A 695 -29.37 -6.86 18.49
C ALA A 695 -28.85 -5.61 17.77
N GLU A 696 -29.38 -5.29 16.57
CA GLU A 696 -29.08 -4.06 15.85
C GLU A 696 -29.45 -2.81 16.66
N LEU A 697 -30.62 -2.80 17.27
CA LEU A 697 -31.06 -1.68 18.12
C LEU A 697 -30.11 -1.46 19.31
N ARG A 698 -29.67 -2.55 19.98
CA ARG A 698 -28.68 -2.45 21.05
C ARG A 698 -27.33 -1.91 20.52
N ASN A 699 -26.86 -2.42 19.43
CA ASN A 699 -25.58 -1.97 18.85
C ASN A 699 -25.66 -0.52 18.36
N LYS A 700 -26.83 -0.08 17.89
CA LYS A 700 -27.07 1.31 17.46
C LYS A 700 -26.82 2.30 18.60
N ILE A 701 -27.28 2.02 19.79
CA ILE A 701 -27.09 2.88 20.98
C ILE A 701 -25.59 3.08 21.25
N TYR A 702 -24.79 2.00 21.15
CA TYR A 702 -23.33 2.11 21.32
C TYR A 702 -22.70 2.98 20.25
N LYS A 703 -23.11 2.81 18.98
CA LYS A 703 -22.62 3.61 17.83
C LYS A 703 -22.92 5.10 18.03
N GLU A 704 -24.16 5.44 18.42
CA GLU A 704 -24.58 6.81 18.71
C GLU A 704 -23.71 7.43 19.83
N LYS A 705 -23.48 6.70 20.91
CA LYS A 705 -22.66 7.17 22.03
C LYS A 705 -21.18 7.35 21.65
N LEU A 706 -20.69 6.56 20.71
CA LEU A 706 -19.33 6.69 20.17
C LEU A 706 -19.22 7.79 19.10
N GLY A 707 -20.33 8.36 18.63
CA GLY A 707 -20.36 9.37 17.57
C GLY A 707 -19.93 8.83 16.21
N VAL A 708 -20.23 7.55 15.94
CA VAL A 708 -19.82 6.84 14.69
C VAL A 708 -20.99 6.74 13.70
N GLU A 709 -22.16 7.28 14.01
CA GLU A 709 -23.36 7.22 13.15
C GLU A 709 -23.39 8.21 11.99
N ALA A 710 -22.51 9.19 11.97
CA ALA A 710 -22.54 10.29 11.00
C ALA A 710 -21.84 9.98 9.67
N LEU A 711 -21.75 8.69 9.28
CA LEU A 711 -21.11 8.31 8.02
C LEU A 711 -21.96 7.34 7.20
#